data_03cbc96cbe8dbf7dbe0edc9f95ce56d4
#
_entry.id   03cbc96cbe8dbf7dbe0edc9f95ce56d4
#
_cell.length_a   1.000
_cell.length_b   1.000
_cell.length_c   1.000
_cell.angle_alpha   90.00
_cell.angle_beta   90.00
_cell.angle_gamma   90.00
#
_symmetry.space_group_name_H-M   'P 1'
#
loop_
_entity.id
_entity.type
_entity.pdbx_description
1 polymer ?
#
loop_
_entity_poly.entity_id
_entity_poly.type
_entity_poly.pdbx_seq_one_letter_code
_entity_poly.pdbx_strand_id
1 'polypeptide(L)'
;MAEERNQNTAAAEQDLSEILQVRRDKLAALRAEGRDPFQETRFDVTHHAQDIKDNFDALEGSEVRVAGRLMSKRGMGKVSFCDLQDKSGRIQLYARKDEMDEEEYNRFKKYDIGDIVGVEGEVFRTQRGEMSVRARKITLLSKSLRPLPEKYHGLTDKEARYRQRYVDLIINPESKRNFEIRSKFVAFLRRYLDSLGFMEVETPVLSPIAGGANARPFITHHNSLDIDMYMRIATELHLKRLIVGGMERVYEVGRIFRNEGMDTKHNPEFTTCELYQAYTNLDGMMDILEGILTGAAKEILGTYQIQWLGHDIDLTPAWPRIPMAEAVKNVTGADFMAIEGDAKAAVALARSVGVDMDGVDKTWGNALYETFDQKVEETLIQPTFITMYPVEVSPLAKRSPSDPHLTERYEMFVCGCEMGNAFTELNDPMDQYERFKAQVEKRANGDEEADMMDEDYVMALEYGLPPTGGLGFGIDRCAMMLCGTDSIRDVILFPTMKPLDMPKKSEKGEEESAESAPAAAKTSSVTGFVKPKGAHAADEVDKVESEPIFEEQVDFDTFAKSDYRAVKIKECTAVPKSKKLLKFVLDDGSGTDRIILSGIHDYYEPEDLVGKTAIAIVNLPPRKMMGIDSCGMLISAVHHVDGEERLNFLLVDDDIPAGAKLY
;
A
#
# COMPACT_ATOMS: atom_id res chain seq x y z
N MET A 1 20.01 -31.91 3.66
CA MET A 1 18.75 -31.13 3.51
C MET A 1 18.97 -29.70 2.99
N ALA A 2 19.87 -28.87 3.58
CA ALA A 2 20.17 -27.52 3.01
C ALA A 2 21.00 -27.60 1.72
N GLU A 3 21.98 -28.47 1.63
CA GLU A 3 22.79 -28.70 0.42
C GLU A 3 21.98 -29.34 -0.71
N GLU A 4 21.07 -30.26 -0.43
CA GLU A 4 20.17 -30.85 -1.42
C GLU A 4 19.14 -29.84 -1.93
N ARG A 5 18.66 -28.92 -1.08
CA ARG A 5 17.82 -27.78 -1.51
C ARG A 5 18.59 -26.84 -2.42
N ASN A 6 19.82 -26.47 -2.11
CA ASN A 6 20.65 -25.61 -2.95
C ASN A 6 21.00 -26.27 -4.29
N GLN A 7 21.28 -27.56 -4.32
CA GLN A 7 21.55 -28.28 -5.58
C GLN A 7 20.30 -28.38 -6.45
N ASN A 8 19.11 -28.63 -5.86
CA ASN A 8 17.86 -28.65 -6.62
C ASN A 8 17.46 -27.25 -7.15
N THR A 9 17.75 -26.18 -6.39
CA THR A 9 17.48 -24.81 -6.85
C THR A 9 18.39 -24.42 -8.01
N ALA A 10 19.69 -24.72 -7.93
CA ALA A 10 20.65 -24.45 -9.00
C ALA A 10 20.35 -25.25 -10.28
N ALA A 11 19.94 -26.51 -10.15
CA ALA A 11 19.53 -27.33 -11.30
C ALA A 11 18.24 -26.77 -11.95
N ALA A 12 17.25 -26.36 -11.17
CA ALA A 12 16.02 -25.76 -11.68
C ALA A 12 16.27 -24.40 -12.39
N GLU A 13 17.20 -23.59 -11.88
CA GLU A 13 17.61 -22.33 -12.51
C GLU A 13 18.35 -22.57 -13.84
N GLN A 14 19.19 -23.60 -13.92
CA GLN A 14 19.88 -23.99 -15.13
C GLN A 14 18.90 -24.50 -16.19
N ASP A 15 17.98 -25.41 -15.83
CA ASP A 15 16.92 -25.90 -16.70
C ASP A 15 16.02 -24.75 -17.22
N LEU A 16 15.68 -23.79 -16.37
CA LEU A 16 14.93 -22.61 -16.78
C LEU A 16 15.70 -21.77 -17.79
N SER A 17 17.01 -21.58 -17.56
CA SER A 17 17.88 -20.82 -18.47
C SER A 17 17.94 -21.47 -19.86
N GLU A 18 18.03 -22.78 -19.95
CA GLU A 18 18.02 -23.53 -21.21
C GLU A 18 16.68 -23.39 -21.94
N ILE A 19 15.56 -23.51 -21.24
CA ILE A 19 14.22 -23.32 -21.82
C ILE A 19 14.06 -21.89 -22.35
N LEU A 20 14.51 -20.90 -21.61
CA LEU A 20 14.47 -19.50 -22.05
C LEU A 20 15.29 -19.28 -23.32
N GLN A 21 16.47 -19.87 -23.41
CA GLN A 21 17.32 -19.78 -24.62
C GLN A 21 16.66 -20.44 -25.81
N VAL A 22 16.14 -21.66 -25.68
CA VAL A 22 15.42 -22.38 -26.75
C VAL A 22 14.25 -21.56 -27.30
N ARG A 23 13.49 -20.89 -26.43
CA ARG A 23 12.37 -20.05 -26.85
C ARG A 23 12.82 -18.78 -27.58
N ARG A 24 13.94 -18.18 -27.17
CA ARG A 24 14.58 -17.04 -27.86
C ARG A 24 15.10 -17.45 -29.23
N ASP A 25 15.72 -18.62 -29.35
CA ASP A 25 16.20 -19.16 -30.61
C ASP A 25 15.06 -19.43 -31.59
N LYS A 26 13.92 -19.98 -31.11
CA LYS A 26 12.70 -20.13 -31.91
C LYS A 26 12.18 -18.78 -32.42
N LEU A 27 12.19 -17.73 -31.58
CA LEU A 27 11.80 -16.38 -32.00
C LEU A 27 12.77 -15.82 -33.05
N ALA A 28 14.08 -16.00 -32.86
CA ALA A 28 15.10 -15.56 -33.81
C ALA A 28 14.91 -16.26 -35.18
N ALA A 29 14.59 -17.56 -35.18
CA ALA A 29 14.28 -18.28 -36.40
C ALA A 29 13.02 -17.75 -37.11
N LEU A 30 11.94 -17.47 -36.36
CA LEU A 30 10.72 -16.86 -36.93
C LEU A 30 11.02 -15.47 -37.56
N ARG A 31 11.86 -14.66 -36.91
CA ARG A 31 12.28 -13.36 -37.45
C ARG A 31 13.10 -13.50 -38.72
N ALA A 32 14.01 -14.47 -38.76
CA ALA A 32 14.81 -14.75 -39.97
C ALA A 32 13.96 -15.22 -41.15
N GLU A 33 12.83 -15.89 -40.87
CA GLU A 33 11.83 -16.29 -41.88
C GLU A 33 10.89 -15.13 -42.29
N GLY A 34 11.06 -13.88 -41.76
CA GLY A 34 10.19 -12.74 -41.99
C GLY A 34 8.82 -12.87 -41.32
N ARG A 35 8.69 -13.66 -40.26
CA ARG A 35 7.45 -13.98 -39.54
C ARG A 35 7.53 -13.60 -38.07
N ASP A 36 8.00 -12.40 -37.77
CA ASP A 36 8.05 -11.89 -36.42
C ASP A 36 6.62 -11.73 -35.86
N PRO A 37 6.21 -12.53 -34.84
CA PRO A 37 4.85 -12.46 -34.31
C PRO A 37 4.54 -11.10 -33.67
N PHE A 38 5.55 -10.34 -33.29
CA PHE A 38 5.37 -9.00 -32.71
C PHE A 38 5.10 -7.90 -33.75
N GLN A 39 5.10 -8.26 -35.04
CA GLN A 39 4.66 -7.39 -36.13
C GLN A 39 3.13 -7.47 -36.37
N GLU A 40 2.46 -8.49 -35.81
CA GLU A 40 1.01 -8.60 -35.89
C GLU A 40 0.35 -7.53 -35.04
N THR A 41 -0.33 -6.58 -35.66
CA THR A 41 -0.93 -5.44 -34.97
C THR A 41 -2.42 -5.63 -34.66
N ARG A 42 -3.08 -6.59 -35.33
CA ARG A 42 -4.52 -6.83 -35.16
C ARG A 42 -4.91 -8.26 -35.52
N PHE A 43 -5.84 -8.81 -34.77
CA PHE A 43 -6.57 -10.03 -35.11
C PHE A 43 -8.05 -9.84 -34.76
N ASP A 44 -8.94 -9.99 -35.76
CA ASP A 44 -10.37 -9.75 -35.55
C ASP A 44 -11.03 -10.99 -34.95
N VAL A 45 -11.28 -10.94 -33.64
CA VAL A 45 -12.00 -11.99 -32.90
C VAL A 45 -13.50 -11.83 -33.14
N THR A 46 -14.18 -12.92 -33.56
CA THR A 46 -15.63 -12.93 -33.76
C THR A 46 -16.38 -13.48 -32.55
N HIS A 47 -15.82 -14.49 -31.87
CA HIS A 47 -16.43 -15.19 -30.75
C HIS A 47 -15.39 -15.49 -29.66
N HIS A 48 -15.84 -15.56 -28.41
CA HIS A 48 -15.05 -16.06 -27.30
C HIS A 48 -15.43 -17.51 -26.95
N ALA A 49 -14.58 -18.17 -26.16
CA ALA A 49 -14.75 -19.57 -25.78
C ALA A 49 -16.13 -19.88 -25.17
N GLN A 50 -16.60 -19.00 -24.27
CA GLN A 50 -17.89 -19.19 -23.60
C GLN A 50 -19.06 -18.89 -24.55
N ASP A 51 -18.94 -17.88 -25.41
CA ASP A 51 -19.97 -17.56 -26.41
C ASP A 51 -20.26 -18.79 -27.33
N ILE A 52 -19.19 -19.48 -27.74
CA ILE A 52 -19.30 -20.68 -28.55
C ILE A 52 -19.99 -21.82 -27.78
N LYS A 53 -19.65 -21.99 -26.49
CA LYS A 53 -20.27 -23.05 -25.67
C LYS A 53 -21.74 -22.79 -25.38
N ASP A 54 -22.09 -21.55 -25.05
CA ASP A 54 -23.47 -21.16 -24.71
C ASP A 54 -24.40 -21.19 -25.93
N ASN A 55 -23.87 -20.94 -27.13
CA ASN A 55 -24.62 -20.89 -28.39
C ASN A 55 -24.23 -22.02 -29.34
N PHE A 56 -23.72 -23.15 -28.82
CA PHE A 56 -23.11 -24.21 -29.62
C PHE A 56 -24.01 -24.71 -30.73
N ASP A 57 -25.27 -25.04 -30.43
CA ASP A 57 -26.20 -25.61 -31.39
C ASP A 57 -26.52 -24.66 -32.57
N ALA A 58 -26.43 -23.36 -32.36
CA ALA A 58 -26.59 -22.36 -33.40
C ALA A 58 -25.31 -22.12 -34.20
N LEU A 59 -24.15 -22.38 -33.59
CA LEU A 59 -22.83 -22.11 -34.18
C LEU A 59 -22.16 -23.37 -34.77
N GLU A 60 -22.70 -24.57 -34.53
CA GLU A 60 -22.12 -25.80 -35.09
C GLU A 60 -22.05 -25.72 -36.62
N GLY A 61 -20.88 -25.98 -37.18
CA GLY A 61 -20.61 -25.83 -38.60
C GLY A 61 -20.29 -24.42 -39.07
N SER A 62 -20.39 -23.41 -38.19
CA SER A 62 -20.07 -22.01 -38.53
C SER A 62 -18.59 -21.71 -38.42
N GLU A 63 -18.10 -20.82 -39.30
CA GLU A 63 -16.74 -20.28 -39.24
C GLU A 63 -16.62 -19.26 -38.12
N VAL A 64 -15.60 -19.39 -37.29
CA VAL A 64 -15.28 -18.47 -36.20
C VAL A 64 -13.82 -18.08 -36.24
N ARG A 65 -13.53 -16.91 -35.62
CA ARG A 65 -12.19 -16.42 -35.35
C ARG A 65 -12.06 -16.24 -33.84
N VAL A 66 -11.20 -17.05 -33.23
CA VAL A 66 -10.93 -17.01 -31.78
C VAL A 66 -9.47 -16.71 -31.52
N ALA A 67 -9.17 -16.01 -30.44
CA ALA A 67 -7.78 -15.74 -30.03
C ALA A 67 -7.59 -15.97 -28.54
N GLY A 68 -6.43 -16.46 -28.17
CA GLY A 68 -6.12 -16.72 -26.77
C GLY A 68 -4.75 -17.35 -26.57
N ARG A 69 -4.50 -17.78 -25.34
CA ARG A 69 -3.26 -18.43 -24.92
C ARG A 69 -3.37 -19.94 -25.02
N LEU A 70 -2.34 -20.59 -25.59
CA LEU A 70 -2.22 -22.05 -25.58
C LEU A 70 -1.87 -22.53 -24.16
N MET A 71 -2.79 -23.27 -23.53
CA MET A 71 -2.64 -23.77 -22.16
C MET A 71 -2.26 -25.25 -22.11
N SER A 72 -2.55 -25.98 -23.14
CA SER A 72 -2.12 -27.37 -23.31
C SER A 72 -1.92 -27.69 -24.79
N LYS A 73 -1.11 -28.70 -25.07
CA LYS A 73 -0.90 -29.20 -26.43
C LYS A 73 -0.56 -30.68 -26.39
N ARG A 74 -1.35 -31.48 -27.11
CA ARG A 74 -1.18 -32.92 -27.22
C ARG A 74 -1.20 -33.33 -28.69
N GLY A 75 -0.09 -33.85 -29.18
CA GLY A 75 0.03 -34.37 -30.56
C GLY A 75 -0.24 -35.87 -30.62
N MET A 76 -1.08 -36.30 -31.58
CA MET A 76 -1.35 -37.71 -31.90
C MET A 76 -1.18 -37.92 -33.40
N GLY A 77 0.05 -38.21 -33.85
CA GLY A 77 0.36 -38.41 -35.26
C GLY A 77 0.10 -37.17 -36.12
N LYS A 78 -0.93 -37.20 -36.96
CA LYS A 78 -1.33 -36.11 -37.85
C LYS A 78 -2.30 -35.12 -37.22
N VAL A 79 -2.65 -35.30 -35.94
CA VAL A 79 -3.63 -34.47 -35.21
C VAL A 79 -3.00 -33.87 -33.98
N SER A 80 -3.37 -32.65 -33.66
CA SER A 80 -3.01 -31.96 -32.41
C SER A 80 -4.27 -31.40 -31.73
N PHE A 81 -4.39 -31.68 -30.45
CA PHE A 81 -5.41 -31.08 -29.59
C PHE A 81 -4.74 -30.05 -28.67
N CYS A 82 -5.34 -28.86 -28.55
CA CYS A 82 -4.84 -27.78 -27.69
C CYS A 82 -6.00 -27.17 -26.91
N ASP A 83 -5.74 -26.71 -25.71
CA ASP A 83 -6.68 -25.85 -24.98
C ASP A 83 -6.29 -24.39 -25.23
N LEU A 84 -7.17 -23.63 -25.83
CA LEU A 84 -7.04 -22.15 -25.97
C LEU A 84 -7.81 -21.49 -24.84
N GLN A 85 -7.13 -20.62 -24.09
CA GLN A 85 -7.74 -19.81 -23.02
C GLN A 85 -7.84 -18.36 -23.46
N ASP A 86 -9.05 -17.82 -23.41
CA ASP A 86 -9.35 -16.40 -23.61
C ASP A 86 -9.91 -15.74 -22.34
N LYS A 87 -10.49 -14.55 -22.47
CA LYS A 87 -11.07 -13.82 -21.33
C LYS A 87 -12.26 -14.53 -20.68
N SER A 88 -13.00 -15.35 -21.45
CA SER A 88 -14.25 -15.99 -21.04
C SER A 88 -14.08 -17.43 -20.54
N GLY A 89 -12.96 -18.08 -20.88
CA GLY A 89 -12.73 -19.46 -20.50
C GLY A 89 -11.80 -20.21 -21.44
N ARG A 90 -11.99 -21.52 -21.55
CA ARG A 90 -11.18 -22.40 -22.43
C ARG A 90 -12.05 -23.08 -23.47
N ILE A 91 -11.50 -23.22 -24.66
CA ILE A 91 -12.09 -24.05 -25.75
C ILE A 91 -11.02 -24.94 -26.32
N GLN A 92 -11.41 -26.16 -26.73
CA GLN A 92 -10.51 -27.09 -27.38
C GLN A 92 -10.30 -26.68 -28.85
N LEU A 93 -9.05 -26.69 -29.29
CA LEU A 93 -8.68 -26.58 -30.68
C LEU A 93 -8.34 -27.97 -31.21
N TYR A 94 -8.84 -28.28 -32.39
CA TYR A 94 -8.51 -29.48 -33.17
C TYR A 94 -7.78 -29.05 -34.44
N ALA A 95 -6.49 -29.34 -34.51
CA ALA A 95 -5.65 -29.04 -35.66
C ALA A 95 -5.21 -30.33 -36.34
N ARG A 96 -5.49 -30.47 -37.63
CA ARG A 96 -5.18 -31.66 -38.40
C ARG A 96 -4.37 -31.31 -39.65
N LYS A 97 -3.28 -32.08 -39.89
CA LYS A 97 -2.36 -31.85 -41.02
C LYS A 97 -3.05 -31.83 -42.38
N ASP A 98 -4.06 -32.69 -42.55
CA ASP A 98 -4.76 -32.86 -43.84
C ASP A 98 -5.84 -31.74 -44.07
N GLU A 99 -6.15 -30.92 -43.05
CA GLU A 99 -7.18 -29.88 -43.10
C GLU A 99 -6.59 -28.46 -43.01
N MET A 100 -5.27 -28.35 -42.82
CA MET A 100 -4.50 -27.12 -42.80
C MET A 100 -3.42 -27.13 -43.87
N ASP A 101 -2.88 -25.96 -44.22
CA ASP A 101 -1.64 -25.89 -44.99
C ASP A 101 -0.52 -26.66 -44.27
N GLU A 102 0.23 -27.51 -45.01
CA GLU A 102 1.23 -28.39 -44.40
C GLU A 102 2.35 -27.60 -43.70
N GLU A 103 2.78 -26.49 -44.27
CA GLU A 103 3.82 -25.66 -43.66
C GLU A 103 3.30 -24.95 -42.41
N GLU A 104 2.05 -24.47 -42.43
CA GLU A 104 1.41 -23.84 -41.24
C GLU A 104 1.22 -24.85 -40.12
N TYR A 105 0.79 -26.09 -40.44
CA TYR A 105 0.69 -27.14 -39.43
C TYR A 105 2.06 -27.50 -38.85
N ASN A 106 3.11 -27.61 -39.66
CA ASN A 106 4.47 -27.90 -39.20
C ASN A 106 5.04 -26.76 -38.34
N ARG A 107 4.71 -25.51 -38.63
CA ARG A 107 5.04 -24.37 -37.80
C ARG A 107 4.30 -24.39 -36.46
N PHE A 108 2.98 -24.59 -36.49
CA PHE A 108 2.16 -24.73 -35.29
C PHE A 108 2.69 -25.83 -34.37
N LYS A 109 3.21 -26.91 -34.88
CA LYS A 109 3.85 -27.98 -34.08
C LYS A 109 5.03 -27.47 -33.25
N LYS A 110 5.70 -26.39 -33.66
CA LYS A 110 6.83 -25.78 -32.95
C LYS A 110 6.41 -24.73 -31.92
N TYR A 111 5.11 -24.32 -31.90
CA TYR A 111 4.60 -23.36 -30.91
C TYR A 111 4.63 -23.96 -29.52
N ASP A 112 4.86 -23.11 -28.52
CA ASP A 112 5.00 -23.53 -27.13
C ASP A 112 3.72 -23.25 -26.31
N ILE A 113 3.56 -23.99 -25.23
CA ILE A 113 2.55 -23.65 -24.21
C ILE A 113 2.88 -22.26 -23.67
N GLY A 114 1.84 -21.41 -23.58
CA GLY A 114 1.98 -20.00 -23.22
C GLY A 114 1.94 -19.04 -24.42
N ASP A 115 2.19 -19.50 -25.64
CA ASP A 115 2.06 -18.67 -26.84
C ASP A 115 0.62 -18.15 -27.02
N ILE A 116 0.48 -16.95 -27.54
CA ILE A 116 -0.82 -16.36 -27.89
C ILE A 116 -1.04 -16.54 -29.38
N VAL A 117 -2.17 -17.13 -29.72
CA VAL A 117 -2.52 -17.46 -31.12
C VAL A 117 -3.89 -16.94 -31.49
N GLY A 118 -4.05 -16.60 -32.76
CA GLY A 118 -5.33 -16.41 -33.41
C GLY A 118 -5.65 -17.65 -34.26
N VAL A 119 -6.89 -18.10 -34.22
CA VAL A 119 -7.36 -19.30 -34.89
C VAL A 119 -8.59 -18.99 -35.75
N GLU A 120 -8.52 -19.30 -37.00
CA GLU A 120 -9.65 -19.31 -37.95
C GLU A 120 -10.10 -20.75 -38.14
N GLY A 121 -11.37 -21.04 -37.93
CA GLY A 121 -11.85 -22.43 -38.03
C GLY A 121 -13.34 -22.57 -37.80
N GLU A 122 -13.78 -23.81 -37.84
CA GLU A 122 -15.19 -24.26 -37.80
C GLU A 122 -15.53 -24.79 -36.41
N VAL A 123 -16.66 -24.36 -35.85
CA VAL A 123 -17.21 -24.93 -34.61
C VAL A 123 -17.75 -26.33 -34.88
N PHE A 124 -17.32 -27.30 -34.08
CA PHE A 124 -17.79 -28.68 -34.21
C PHE A 124 -17.75 -29.44 -32.89
N ARG A 125 -18.46 -30.54 -32.83
CA ARG A 125 -18.43 -31.46 -31.70
C ARG A 125 -17.53 -32.66 -32.02
N THR A 126 -16.58 -32.96 -31.15
CA THR A 126 -15.75 -34.16 -31.32
C THR A 126 -16.57 -35.45 -31.12
N GLN A 127 -16.06 -36.61 -31.58
CA GLN A 127 -16.70 -37.92 -31.36
C GLN A 127 -16.90 -38.23 -29.85
N ARG A 128 -16.16 -37.60 -28.96
CA ARG A 128 -16.29 -37.73 -27.51
C ARG A 128 -17.24 -36.71 -26.87
N GLY A 129 -17.89 -35.89 -27.68
CA GLY A 129 -18.83 -34.88 -27.22
C GLY A 129 -18.24 -33.53 -26.86
N GLU A 130 -16.92 -33.31 -27.00
CA GLU A 130 -16.28 -32.05 -26.64
C GLU A 130 -16.54 -30.97 -27.69
N MET A 131 -17.00 -29.78 -27.23
CA MET A 131 -17.19 -28.60 -28.09
C MET A 131 -15.83 -28.00 -28.44
N SER A 132 -15.55 -27.88 -29.73
CA SER A 132 -14.21 -27.58 -30.21
C SER A 132 -14.25 -26.69 -31.45
N VAL A 133 -13.11 -26.05 -31.75
CA VAL A 133 -12.87 -25.34 -32.99
C VAL A 133 -11.88 -26.16 -33.83
N ARG A 134 -12.33 -26.58 -35.03
CA ARG A 134 -11.51 -27.21 -36.04
C ARG A 134 -10.72 -26.14 -36.77
N ALA A 135 -9.43 -26.05 -36.45
CA ALA A 135 -8.56 -25.02 -36.99
C ALA A 135 -8.26 -25.24 -38.47
N ARG A 136 -8.49 -24.23 -39.28
CA ARG A 136 -8.05 -24.14 -40.67
C ARG A 136 -6.76 -23.33 -40.80
N LYS A 137 -6.61 -22.30 -39.95
CA LYS A 137 -5.41 -21.48 -39.88
C LYS A 137 -5.11 -21.11 -38.44
N ILE A 138 -3.82 -21.13 -38.04
CA ILE A 138 -3.34 -20.73 -36.72
C ILE A 138 -2.20 -19.73 -36.90
N THR A 139 -2.46 -18.47 -36.53
CA THR A 139 -1.49 -17.39 -36.57
C THR A 139 -0.88 -17.18 -35.20
N LEU A 140 0.45 -17.11 -35.11
CA LEU A 140 1.13 -16.73 -33.86
C LEU A 140 1.06 -15.23 -33.69
N LEU A 141 0.35 -14.77 -32.67
CA LEU A 141 0.16 -13.34 -32.37
C LEU A 141 1.20 -12.80 -31.38
N SER A 142 1.68 -13.67 -30.47
CA SER A 142 2.73 -13.30 -29.52
C SER A 142 3.46 -14.54 -29.02
N LYS A 143 4.79 -14.50 -29.02
CA LYS A 143 5.64 -15.58 -28.53
C LYS A 143 5.88 -15.45 -27.04
N SER A 144 5.50 -16.49 -26.29
CA SER A 144 5.82 -16.59 -24.86
C SER A 144 7.28 -17.02 -24.70
N LEU A 145 8.11 -16.13 -24.17
CA LEU A 145 9.53 -16.40 -23.94
C LEU A 145 9.81 -17.07 -22.59
N ARG A 146 8.85 -17.05 -21.66
CA ARG A 146 8.93 -17.76 -20.39
C ARG A 146 7.92 -18.89 -20.34
N PRO A 147 8.29 -20.08 -19.81
CA PRO A 147 7.31 -21.14 -19.58
C PRO A 147 6.31 -20.70 -18.51
N LEU A 148 5.08 -21.18 -18.61
CA LEU A 148 4.12 -21.09 -17.52
C LEU A 148 4.54 -22.07 -16.41
N PRO A 149 4.28 -21.77 -15.14
CA PRO A 149 4.46 -22.72 -14.03
C PRO A 149 3.72 -24.03 -14.31
N GLU A 150 4.26 -25.15 -13.84
CA GLU A 150 3.69 -26.46 -14.09
C GLU A 150 2.25 -26.59 -13.58
N LYS A 151 1.40 -27.24 -14.39
CA LYS A 151 -0.04 -27.35 -14.17
C LYS A 151 -0.43 -28.03 -12.84
N TYR A 152 0.44 -28.87 -12.28
CA TYR A 152 0.18 -29.65 -11.07
C TYR A 152 0.66 -29.01 -9.77
N HIS A 153 1.57 -28.07 -9.84
CA HIS A 153 2.08 -27.37 -8.67
C HIS A 153 1.67 -25.90 -8.63
N GLY A 154 1.21 -25.33 -9.77
CA GLY A 154 0.69 -23.97 -9.89
C GLY A 154 1.61 -22.91 -9.25
N LEU A 155 1.19 -21.68 -9.24
CA LEU A 155 1.73 -20.67 -8.35
C LEU A 155 1.04 -20.84 -6.98
N THR A 156 1.46 -21.85 -6.18
CA THR A 156 0.87 -22.17 -4.88
C THR A 156 1.35 -21.24 -3.77
N ASP A 157 2.54 -20.67 -3.94
CA ASP A 157 3.08 -19.66 -3.04
C ASP A 157 2.27 -18.37 -3.17
N LYS A 158 1.58 -18.01 -2.09
CA LYS A 158 0.74 -16.79 -2.03
C LYS A 158 1.56 -15.53 -2.32
N GLU A 159 2.79 -15.43 -1.85
CA GLU A 159 3.64 -14.27 -2.09
C GLU A 159 4.04 -14.14 -3.56
N ALA A 160 4.43 -15.23 -4.19
CA ALA A 160 4.74 -15.26 -5.62
C ALA A 160 3.51 -14.87 -6.48
N ARG A 161 2.28 -15.26 -6.08
CA ARG A 161 1.03 -14.85 -6.74
C ARG A 161 0.82 -13.34 -6.70
N TYR A 162 1.12 -12.70 -5.57
CA TYR A 162 0.98 -11.25 -5.44
C TYR A 162 2.04 -10.49 -6.24
N ARG A 163 3.30 -10.97 -6.24
CA ARG A 163 4.41 -10.36 -7.00
C ARG A 163 4.30 -10.55 -8.50
N GLN A 164 3.82 -11.72 -8.94
CA GLN A 164 3.63 -12.05 -10.36
C GLN A 164 2.14 -12.18 -10.71
N ARG A 165 1.36 -11.17 -10.37
CA ARG A 165 -0.10 -11.17 -10.57
C ARG A 165 -0.50 -11.50 -12.00
N TYR A 166 0.27 -11.09 -12.99
CA TYR A 166 0.02 -11.42 -14.40
C TYR A 166 0.14 -12.93 -14.67
N VAL A 167 0.97 -13.66 -13.94
CA VAL A 167 1.05 -15.13 -14.03
C VAL A 167 -0.11 -15.76 -13.26
N ASP A 168 -0.39 -15.27 -12.07
CA ASP A 168 -1.52 -15.69 -11.23
C ASP A 168 -2.85 -15.61 -12.00
N LEU A 169 -3.11 -14.50 -12.70
CA LEU A 169 -4.32 -14.31 -13.52
C LEU A 169 -4.39 -15.29 -14.74
N ILE A 170 -3.26 -15.78 -15.25
CA ILE A 170 -3.23 -16.77 -16.31
C ILE A 170 -3.63 -18.16 -15.79
N ILE A 171 -3.17 -18.49 -14.57
CA ILE A 171 -3.22 -19.85 -14.03
C ILE A 171 -4.42 -20.08 -13.13
N ASN A 172 -4.73 -19.10 -12.25
CA ASN A 172 -5.74 -19.21 -11.22
C ASN A 172 -7.02 -18.45 -11.59
N PRO A 173 -8.09 -19.14 -12.03
CA PRO A 173 -9.37 -18.50 -12.38
C PRO A 173 -10.01 -17.76 -11.20
N GLU A 174 -9.76 -18.24 -9.98
CA GLU A 174 -10.28 -17.61 -8.75
C GLU A 174 -9.78 -16.19 -8.58
N SER A 175 -8.48 -15.94 -8.81
CA SER A 175 -7.92 -14.59 -8.75
C SER A 175 -8.62 -13.63 -9.72
N LYS A 176 -8.89 -14.09 -10.94
CA LYS A 176 -9.63 -13.30 -11.94
C LYS A 176 -11.05 -13.01 -11.47
N ARG A 177 -11.75 -14.02 -10.92
CA ARG A 177 -13.11 -13.89 -10.38
C ARG A 177 -13.18 -12.81 -9.30
N ASN A 178 -12.19 -12.73 -8.39
CA ASN A 178 -12.17 -11.73 -7.34
C ASN A 178 -12.13 -10.30 -7.92
N PHE A 179 -11.30 -10.05 -8.92
CA PHE A 179 -11.25 -8.74 -9.59
C PHE A 179 -12.49 -8.43 -10.42
N GLU A 180 -13.13 -9.44 -11.00
CA GLU A 180 -14.43 -9.27 -11.68
C GLU A 180 -15.53 -8.89 -10.69
N ILE A 181 -15.59 -9.55 -9.52
CA ILE A 181 -16.54 -9.21 -8.44
C ILE A 181 -16.29 -7.78 -7.95
N ARG A 182 -15.03 -7.43 -7.65
CA ARG A 182 -14.64 -6.08 -7.24
C ARG A 182 -15.06 -5.01 -8.25
N SER A 183 -14.82 -5.26 -9.53
CA SER A 183 -15.21 -4.35 -10.61
C SER A 183 -16.73 -4.20 -10.71
N LYS A 184 -17.47 -5.31 -10.60
CA LYS A 184 -18.94 -5.29 -10.58
C LYS A 184 -19.48 -4.56 -9.36
N PHE A 185 -18.84 -4.72 -8.20
CA PHE A 185 -19.21 -4.01 -6.97
C PHE A 185 -19.10 -2.49 -7.13
N VAL A 186 -17.96 -1.99 -7.63
CA VAL A 186 -17.79 -0.56 -7.88
C VAL A 186 -18.79 -0.04 -8.93
N ALA A 187 -19.05 -0.81 -9.98
CA ALA A 187 -20.04 -0.44 -10.99
C ALA A 187 -21.49 -0.42 -10.42
N PHE A 188 -21.84 -1.38 -9.56
CA PHE A 188 -23.10 -1.42 -8.85
C PHE A 188 -23.23 -0.20 -7.92
N LEU A 189 -22.20 0.06 -7.11
CA LEU A 189 -22.16 1.17 -6.16
C LEU A 189 -22.47 2.51 -6.84
N ARG A 190 -21.79 2.81 -7.96
CA ARG A 190 -22.04 4.03 -8.73
C ARG A 190 -23.48 4.13 -9.19
N ARG A 191 -24.03 3.09 -9.81
CA ARG A 191 -25.45 3.09 -10.25
C ARG A 191 -26.42 3.25 -9.09
N TYR A 192 -26.13 2.63 -7.94
CA TYR A 192 -26.96 2.73 -6.75
C TYR A 192 -26.98 4.16 -6.21
N LEU A 193 -25.82 4.78 -6.03
CA LEU A 193 -25.71 6.16 -5.54
C LEU A 193 -26.28 7.17 -6.55
N ASP A 194 -26.04 7.00 -7.86
CA ASP A 194 -26.65 7.81 -8.91
C ASP A 194 -28.18 7.74 -8.86
N SER A 195 -28.74 6.54 -8.60
CA SER A 195 -30.20 6.36 -8.48
C SER A 195 -30.82 7.07 -7.28
N LEU A 196 -30.01 7.33 -6.24
CA LEU A 196 -30.37 8.11 -5.06
C LEU A 196 -30.12 9.62 -5.25
N GLY A 197 -29.60 10.03 -6.41
CA GLY A 197 -29.33 11.43 -6.76
C GLY A 197 -28.02 11.97 -6.19
N PHE A 198 -27.06 11.11 -5.86
CA PHE A 198 -25.71 11.54 -5.51
C PHE A 198 -24.91 11.92 -6.75
N MET A 199 -24.03 12.90 -6.61
CA MET A 199 -23.06 13.30 -7.62
C MET A 199 -21.67 12.76 -7.27
N GLU A 200 -21.04 12.01 -8.18
CA GLU A 200 -19.61 11.63 -8.03
C GLU A 200 -18.74 12.86 -8.26
N VAL A 201 -17.81 13.09 -7.35
CA VAL A 201 -16.86 14.21 -7.41
C VAL A 201 -15.44 13.73 -7.18
N GLU A 202 -14.46 14.56 -7.52
CA GLU A 202 -13.04 14.32 -7.25
C GLU A 202 -12.48 15.45 -6.41
N THR A 203 -11.78 15.10 -5.33
CA THR A 203 -11.10 16.04 -4.45
C THR A 203 -9.59 15.84 -4.51
N PRO A 204 -8.77 16.81 -4.04
CA PRO A 204 -7.32 16.70 -4.15
C PRO A 204 -6.73 15.47 -3.45
N VAL A 205 -5.80 14.79 -4.13
CA VAL A 205 -4.98 13.71 -3.53
C VAL A 205 -3.85 14.30 -2.68
N LEU A 206 -3.32 15.45 -3.08
CA LEU A 206 -2.27 16.18 -2.36
C LEU A 206 -2.87 17.40 -1.67
N SER A 207 -2.60 17.57 -0.38
CA SER A 207 -3.08 18.68 0.45
C SER A 207 -1.93 19.27 1.29
N PRO A 208 -1.92 20.57 1.55
CA PRO A 208 -0.98 21.16 2.49
C PRO A 208 -1.29 20.78 3.97
N ILE A 209 -2.47 20.22 4.23
CA ILE A 209 -2.93 19.81 5.56
C ILE A 209 -3.43 18.36 5.48
N ALA A 210 -3.04 17.52 6.43
CA ALA A 210 -3.61 16.19 6.62
C ALA A 210 -4.73 16.28 7.68
N GLY A 211 -5.88 15.64 7.41
CA GLY A 211 -6.99 15.61 8.35
C GLY A 211 -8.17 14.78 7.82
N GLY A 212 -9.18 14.62 8.67
CA GLY A 212 -10.39 13.85 8.39
C GLY A 212 -10.30 12.36 8.79
N ALA A 213 -9.20 11.94 9.40
CA ALA A 213 -9.04 10.60 9.97
C ALA A 213 -7.84 10.58 10.93
N ASN A 214 -7.88 9.70 11.93
CA ASN A 214 -6.72 9.42 12.76
C ASN A 214 -5.81 8.44 12.00
N ALA A 215 -4.79 8.96 11.32
CA ALA A 215 -3.85 8.15 10.56
C ALA A 215 -2.57 8.92 10.24
N ARG A 216 -1.45 8.23 10.13
CA ARG A 216 -0.18 8.85 9.72
C ARG A 216 -0.17 9.08 8.20
N PRO A 217 0.04 10.32 7.71
CA PRO A 217 0.11 10.61 6.28
C PRO A 217 1.46 10.24 5.66
N PHE A 218 1.47 9.98 4.34
CA PHE A 218 2.69 10.07 3.53
C PHE A 218 2.97 11.55 3.23
N ILE A 219 4.22 11.97 3.37
CA ILE A 219 4.68 13.32 3.12
C ILE A 219 5.45 13.34 1.80
N THR A 220 5.21 14.35 0.97
CA THR A 220 5.96 14.62 -0.27
C THR A 220 6.27 16.11 -0.37
N HIS A 221 7.29 16.47 -1.17
CA HIS A 221 7.71 17.85 -1.33
C HIS A 221 7.29 18.40 -2.68
N HIS A 222 6.67 19.59 -2.72
CA HIS A 222 6.30 20.31 -3.94
C HIS A 222 7.43 21.26 -4.34
N ASN A 223 8.32 20.83 -5.22
CA ASN A 223 9.57 21.53 -5.56
C ASN A 223 9.39 23.00 -5.99
N SER A 224 8.35 23.35 -6.76
CA SER A 224 8.17 24.72 -7.26
C SER A 224 7.58 25.69 -6.25
N LEU A 225 6.90 25.19 -5.22
CA LEU A 225 6.36 25.98 -4.12
C LEU A 225 7.24 25.93 -2.88
N ASP A 226 8.21 25.03 -2.86
CA ASP A 226 9.11 24.76 -1.73
C ASP A 226 8.33 24.51 -0.41
N ILE A 227 7.29 23.64 -0.50
CA ILE A 227 6.46 23.26 0.63
C ILE A 227 6.27 21.75 0.70
N ASP A 228 6.13 21.23 1.91
CA ASP A 228 5.69 19.86 2.11
C ASP A 228 4.18 19.73 1.89
N MET A 229 3.78 18.64 1.27
CA MET A 229 2.39 18.28 1.06
C MET A 229 2.15 16.85 1.57
N TYR A 230 0.91 16.59 1.92
CA TYR A 230 0.48 15.30 2.44
C TYR A 230 -0.40 14.58 1.42
N MET A 231 -0.18 13.28 1.24
CA MET A 231 -1.15 12.44 0.54
C MET A 231 -2.37 12.26 1.44
N ARG A 232 -3.57 12.40 0.90
CA ARG A 232 -4.82 12.38 1.65
C ARG A 232 -5.00 11.08 2.43
N ILE A 233 -5.42 11.19 3.68
CA ILE A 233 -5.78 10.10 4.59
C ILE A 233 -7.29 9.87 4.66
N ALA A 234 -8.09 10.84 4.18
CA ALA A 234 -9.55 10.84 4.03
C ALA A 234 -9.95 11.89 2.98
N THR A 235 -11.18 11.83 2.47
CA THR A 235 -11.77 12.85 1.58
C THR A 235 -12.78 13.74 2.31
N GLU A 236 -13.10 13.45 3.54
CA GLU A 236 -14.13 13.99 4.41
C GLU A 236 -14.23 15.52 4.38
N LEU A 237 -13.15 16.22 4.76
CA LEU A 237 -13.19 17.68 4.94
C LEU A 237 -13.47 18.43 3.63
N HIS A 238 -13.01 17.89 2.49
CA HIS A 238 -13.30 18.47 1.18
C HIS A 238 -14.75 18.23 0.76
N LEU A 239 -15.29 17.03 0.98
CA LEU A 239 -16.67 16.70 0.63
C LEU A 239 -17.67 17.51 1.45
N LYS A 240 -17.41 17.74 2.74
CA LYS A 240 -18.23 18.62 3.58
C LYS A 240 -18.22 20.08 3.11
N ARG A 241 -17.10 20.61 2.61
CA ARG A 241 -17.05 21.92 1.97
C ARG A 241 -17.96 22.02 0.75
N LEU A 242 -18.13 20.92 -0.01
CA LEU A 242 -19.08 20.88 -1.13
C LEU A 242 -20.53 20.95 -0.64
N ILE A 243 -20.85 20.30 0.49
CA ILE A 243 -22.17 20.41 1.11
C ILE A 243 -22.44 21.85 1.57
N VAL A 244 -21.47 22.54 2.19
CA VAL A 244 -21.57 23.97 2.52
C VAL A 244 -21.82 24.78 1.24
N GLY A 245 -21.18 24.41 0.12
CA GLY A 245 -21.36 25.03 -1.18
C GLY A 245 -22.70 24.75 -1.86
N GLY A 246 -23.60 23.98 -1.23
CA GLY A 246 -24.95 23.66 -1.72
C GLY A 246 -25.07 22.42 -2.58
N MET A 247 -24.02 21.58 -2.67
CA MET A 247 -24.11 20.26 -3.30
C MET A 247 -24.69 19.26 -2.30
N GLU A 248 -26.01 19.06 -2.32
CA GLU A 248 -26.74 18.34 -1.27
C GLU A 248 -26.39 16.85 -1.14
N ARG A 249 -25.88 16.21 -2.19
CA ARG A 249 -25.51 14.79 -2.20
C ARG A 249 -24.26 14.58 -3.04
N VAL A 250 -23.17 14.27 -2.40
CA VAL A 250 -21.87 14.03 -3.07
C VAL A 250 -21.23 12.73 -2.59
N TYR A 251 -20.48 12.08 -3.47
CA TYR A 251 -19.63 10.96 -3.09
C TYR A 251 -18.33 10.95 -3.89
N GLU A 252 -17.32 10.33 -3.35
CA GLU A 252 -16.06 10.06 -4.03
C GLU A 252 -15.65 8.60 -3.81
N VAL A 253 -15.32 7.90 -4.92
CA VAL A 253 -14.62 6.61 -4.87
C VAL A 253 -13.16 6.86 -5.16
N GLY A 254 -12.33 6.87 -4.13
CA GLY A 254 -10.95 7.31 -4.24
C GLY A 254 -9.92 6.47 -3.49
N ARG A 255 -8.65 6.64 -3.89
CA ARG A 255 -7.52 6.10 -3.16
C ARG A 255 -7.23 6.96 -1.94
N ILE A 256 -6.99 6.27 -0.84
CA ILE A 256 -6.56 6.82 0.45
C ILE A 256 -5.19 6.23 0.78
N PHE A 257 -4.36 7.01 1.46
CA PHE A 257 -2.95 6.70 1.73
C PHE A 257 -2.68 6.84 3.22
N ARG A 258 -2.32 5.74 3.90
CA ARG A 258 -1.96 5.74 5.31
C ARG A 258 -0.60 5.08 5.49
N ASN A 259 0.33 5.80 6.11
CA ASN A 259 1.70 5.35 6.31
C ASN A 259 1.81 4.45 7.55
N GLU A 260 1.14 3.32 7.49
CA GLU A 260 0.98 2.35 8.56
C GLU A 260 1.54 0.98 8.18
N GLY A 261 1.39 0.00 9.06
CA GLY A 261 1.81 -1.39 8.82
C GLY A 261 1.04 -2.06 7.69
N MET A 262 1.60 -3.15 7.17
CA MET A 262 0.99 -3.97 6.12
C MET A 262 0.73 -5.38 6.65
N ASP A 263 -0.53 -5.79 6.68
CA ASP A 263 -0.95 -7.14 7.08
C ASP A 263 -1.97 -7.74 6.11
N THR A 264 -2.79 -8.68 6.55
CA THR A 264 -3.85 -9.30 5.75
C THR A 264 -5.08 -8.40 5.60
N LYS A 265 -5.29 -7.43 6.50
CA LYS A 265 -6.42 -6.51 6.52
C LYS A 265 -6.05 -5.10 6.04
N HIS A 266 -4.75 -4.73 6.09
CA HIS A 266 -4.26 -3.36 5.83
C HIS A 266 -3.23 -3.31 4.70
N ASN A 267 -3.37 -2.30 3.84
CA ASN A 267 -2.42 -1.94 2.79
C ASN A 267 -2.22 -0.42 2.83
N PRO A 268 -1.00 0.12 2.65
CA PRO A 268 -0.73 1.55 2.83
C PRO A 268 -1.49 2.45 1.84
N GLU A 269 -1.94 1.90 0.73
CA GLU A 269 -2.90 2.52 -0.17
C GLU A 269 -4.10 1.58 -0.39
N PHE A 270 -5.29 2.11 -0.26
CA PHE A 270 -6.54 1.35 -0.39
C PHE A 270 -7.64 2.23 -0.97
N THR A 271 -8.77 1.64 -1.33
CA THR A 271 -9.88 2.38 -1.94
C THR A 271 -11.04 2.48 -0.96
N THR A 272 -11.52 3.70 -0.75
CA THR A 272 -12.76 3.98 0.01
C THR A 272 -13.82 4.55 -0.91
N CYS A 273 -15.05 4.51 -0.44
CA CYS A 273 -16.12 5.41 -0.85
C CYS A 273 -16.50 6.25 0.35
N GLU A 274 -16.45 7.55 0.21
CA GLU A 274 -17.02 8.48 1.17
C GLU A 274 -18.17 9.25 0.50
N LEU A 275 -19.28 9.42 1.23
CA LEU A 275 -20.47 10.10 0.75
C LEU A 275 -21.09 10.95 1.85
N TYR A 276 -21.67 12.08 1.43
CA TYR A 276 -22.31 13.06 2.32
C TYR A 276 -23.64 13.50 1.73
N GLN A 277 -24.65 13.56 2.59
CA GLN A 277 -25.98 13.99 2.21
C GLN A 277 -26.54 15.01 3.21
N ALA A 278 -26.94 16.18 2.69
CA ALA A 278 -27.64 17.18 3.47
C ALA A 278 -29.05 16.72 3.85
N TYR A 279 -29.56 17.25 4.96
CA TYR A 279 -30.90 17.03 5.48
C TYR A 279 -31.22 15.57 5.82
N THR A 280 -30.19 14.82 6.22
CA THR A 280 -30.29 13.47 6.75
C THR A 280 -29.44 13.31 8.02
N ASN A 281 -29.53 12.16 8.64
CA ASN A 281 -28.86 11.82 9.89
C ASN A 281 -28.22 10.42 9.82
N LEU A 282 -27.79 9.92 10.97
CA LEU A 282 -27.22 8.60 11.17
C LEU A 282 -28.08 7.46 10.61
N ASP A 283 -29.41 7.50 10.83
CA ASP A 283 -30.32 6.45 10.35
C ASP A 283 -30.32 6.34 8.82
N GLY A 284 -30.34 7.49 8.13
CA GLY A 284 -30.25 7.52 6.68
C GLY A 284 -28.94 6.94 6.15
N MET A 285 -27.83 7.12 6.87
CA MET A 285 -26.55 6.54 6.49
C MET A 285 -26.50 5.02 6.70
N MET A 286 -27.15 4.50 7.77
CA MET A 286 -27.31 3.06 7.97
C MET A 286 -28.12 2.42 6.84
N ASP A 287 -29.23 3.04 6.45
CA ASP A 287 -30.09 2.54 5.36
C ASP A 287 -29.34 2.51 4.01
N ILE A 288 -28.50 3.51 3.74
CA ILE A 288 -27.68 3.56 2.51
C ILE A 288 -26.64 2.43 2.51
N LEU A 289 -25.88 2.24 3.59
CA LEU A 289 -24.85 1.19 3.66
C LEU A 289 -25.47 -0.22 3.58
N GLU A 290 -26.55 -0.45 4.32
CA GLU A 290 -27.31 -1.69 4.25
C GLU A 290 -27.79 -1.95 2.83
N GLY A 291 -28.37 -0.94 2.15
CA GLY A 291 -28.84 -1.04 0.77
C GLY A 291 -27.71 -1.32 -0.23
N ILE A 292 -26.52 -0.73 -0.05
CA ILE A 292 -25.34 -0.98 -0.89
C ILE A 292 -24.92 -2.45 -0.77
N LEU A 293 -24.70 -2.94 0.43
CA LEU A 293 -24.12 -4.28 0.63
C LEU A 293 -25.13 -5.40 0.30
N THR A 294 -26.39 -5.25 0.70
CA THR A 294 -27.46 -6.21 0.37
C THR A 294 -27.75 -6.22 -1.13
N GLY A 295 -27.86 -5.04 -1.75
CA GLY A 295 -28.06 -4.92 -3.19
C GLY A 295 -26.92 -5.51 -4.00
N ALA A 296 -25.67 -5.25 -3.61
CA ALA A 296 -24.50 -5.81 -4.26
C ALA A 296 -24.44 -7.34 -4.14
N ALA A 297 -24.69 -7.91 -2.95
CA ALA A 297 -24.73 -9.35 -2.76
C ALA A 297 -25.80 -10.00 -3.66
N LYS A 298 -26.99 -9.41 -3.71
CA LYS A 298 -28.08 -9.92 -4.54
C LYS A 298 -27.81 -9.83 -6.03
N GLU A 299 -27.30 -8.70 -6.52
CA GLU A 299 -27.04 -8.50 -7.96
C GLU A 299 -25.84 -9.31 -8.44
N ILE A 300 -24.74 -9.35 -7.66
CA ILE A 300 -23.46 -9.90 -8.10
C ILE A 300 -23.38 -11.40 -7.82
N LEU A 301 -23.83 -11.83 -6.64
CA LEU A 301 -23.73 -13.23 -6.18
C LEU A 301 -25.04 -14.00 -6.32
N GLY A 302 -26.17 -13.32 -6.46
CA GLY A 302 -27.51 -13.93 -6.55
C GLY A 302 -28.09 -14.39 -5.20
N THR A 303 -27.39 -14.15 -4.09
CA THR A 303 -27.76 -14.61 -2.75
C THR A 303 -27.38 -13.59 -1.68
N TYR A 304 -28.06 -13.65 -0.53
CA TYR A 304 -27.67 -12.94 0.70
C TYR A 304 -26.79 -13.81 1.63
N GLN A 305 -26.75 -15.12 1.38
CA GLN A 305 -25.97 -16.06 2.17
C GLN A 305 -24.58 -16.19 1.55
N ILE A 306 -23.55 -15.83 2.31
CA ILE A 306 -22.16 -15.89 1.89
C ILE A 306 -21.32 -16.58 2.95
N GLN A 307 -20.11 -16.99 2.58
CA GLN A 307 -19.10 -17.44 3.54
C GLN A 307 -17.94 -16.46 3.56
N TRP A 308 -17.52 -16.03 4.74
CA TRP A 308 -16.37 -15.17 4.91
C TRP A 308 -15.64 -15.45 6.23
N LEU A 309 -14.31 -15.48 6.19
CA LEU A 309 -13.43 -15.76 7.34
C LEU A 309 -13.85 -17.02 8.14
N GLY A 310 -14.35 -18.03 7.45
CA GLY A 310 -14.78 -19.31 8.05
C GLY A 310 -16.19 -19.30 8.65
N HIS A 311 -16.95 -18.23 8.52
CA HIS A 311 -18.29 -18.08 9.04
C HIS A 311 -19.35 -18.00 7.91
N ASP A 312 -20.53 -18.52 8.18
CA ASP A 312 -21.73 -18.30 7.37
C ASP A 312 -22.34 -16.94 7.74
N ILE A 313 -22.43 -16.03 6.77
CA ILE A 313 -22.92 -14.66 6.95
C ILE A 313 -24.22 -14.49 6.20
N ASP A 314 -25.23 -13.96 6.90
CA ASP A 314 -26.53 -13.60 6.35
C ASP A 314 -26.63 -12.08 6.15
N LEU A 315 -26.57 -11.65 4.89
CA LEU A 315 -26.72 -10.24 4.51
C LEU A 315 -28.20 -9.84 4.30
N THR A 316 -29.15 -10.66 4.72
CA THR A 316 -30.59 -10.28 4.65
C THR A 316 -30.86 -9.06 5.54
N PRO A 317 -31.48 -7.97 5.02
CA PRO A 317 -31.88 -6.85 5.85
C PRO A 317 -33.04 -7.27 6.79
N ALA A 318 -33.27 -6.65 7.95
CA ALA A 318 -32.64 -5.51 8.56
C ALA A 318 -31.60 -5.97 9.60
N TRP A 319 -30.47 -5.27 9.63
CA TRP A 319 -29.39 -5.63 10.56
C TRP A 319 -29.59 -4.99 11.94
N PRO A 320 -29.09 -5.63 13.03
CA PRO A 320 -29.15 -5.08 14.38
C PRO A 320 -28.44 -3.72 14.47
N ARG A 321 -29.04 -2.78 15.23
CA ARG A 321 -28.50 -1.47 15.58
C ARG A 321 -28.38 -1.41 17.09
N ILE A 322 -27.18 -1.54 17.63
CA ILE A 322 -26.94 -1.74 19.07
C ILE A 322 -26.07 -0.59 19.59
N PRO A 323 -26.49 0.15 20.63
CA PRO A 323 -25.62 1.12 21.30
C PRO A 323 -24.36 0.46 21.87
N MET A 324 -23.20 1.12 21.76
CA MET A 324 -21.91 0.58 22.23
C MET A 324 -21.96 0.13 23.71
N ALA A 325 -22.49 0.97 24.59
CA ALA A 325 -22.60 0.64 26.00
C ALA A 325 -23.47 -0.59 26.28
N GLU A 326 -24.53 -0.81 25.47
CA GLU A 326 -25.39 -1.99 25.53
C GLU A 326 -24.62 -3.23 25.02
N ALA A 327 -23.89 -3.13 23.90
CA ALA A 327 -23.07 -4.21 23.37
C ALA A 327 -22.02 -4.65 24.38
N VAL A 328 -21.32 -3.69 25.01
CA VAL A 328 -20.34 -3.95 26.08
C VAL A 328 -21.00 -4.64 27.27
N LYS A 329 -22.14 -4.14 27.73
CA LYS A 329 -22.88 -4.74 28.85
C LYS A 329 -23.33 -6.17 28.55
N ASN A 330 -23.80 -6.44 27.34
CA ASN A 330 -24.28 -7.76 26.93
C ASN A 330 -23.15 -8.81 26.91
N VAL A 331 -21.94 -8.43 26.51
CA VAL A 331 -20.79 -9.33 26.39
C VAL A 331 -20.04 -9.48 27.72
N THR A 332 -19.79 -8.36 28.41
CA THR A 332 -18.90 -8.32 29.59
C THR A 332 -19.62 -8.26 30.92
N GLY A 333 -20.89 -7.85 30.92
CA GLY A 333 -21.65 -7.51 32.13
C GLY A 333 -21.33 -6.12 32.71
N ALA A 334 -20.37 -5.39 32.16
CA ALA A 334 -19.97 -4.05 32.63
C ALA A 334 -20.98 -2.98 32.17
N ASP A 335 -21.59 -2.29 33.12
CA ASP A 335 -22.59 -1.25 32.87
C ASP A 335 -21.98 0.16 32.97
N PHE A 336 -21.46 0.66 31.86
CA PHE A 336 -20.83 1.99 31.80
C PHE A 336 -21.83 3.13 31.91
N MET A 337 -23.12 2.91 31.56
CA MET A 337 -24.16 3.93 31.71
C MET A 337 -24.51 4.18 33.18
N ALA A 338 -24.34 3.18 34.07
CA ALA A 338 -24.55 3.37 35.50
C ALA A 338 -23.51 4.28 36.19
N ILE A 339 -22.38 4.54 35.52
CA ILE A 339 -21.24 5.35 35.99
C ILE A 339 -20.86 6.42 34.98
N GLU A 340 -21.81 6.87 34.20
CA GLU A 340 -21.61 7.84 33.15
C GLU A 340 -20.91 9.10 33.65
N GLY A 341 -19.87 9.56 32.90
CA GLY A 341 -19.06 10.71 33.22
C GLY A 341 -18.04 10.54 34.36
N ASP A 342 -18.08 9.42 35.11
CA ASP A 342 -17.07 9.12 36.13
C ASP A 342 -15.87 8.38 35.55
N ALA A 343 -14.86 9.13 35.13
CA ALA A 343 -13.62 8.58 34.54
C ALA A 343 -12.91 7.55 35.44
N LYS A 344 -12.93 7.77 36.76
CA LYS A 344 -12.25 6.89 37.73
C LYS A 344 -12.95 5.55 37.86
N ALA A 345 -14.28 5.59 37.97
CA ALA A 345 -15.12 4.40 38.04
C ALA A 345 -15.06 3.62 36.71
N ALA A 346 -15.06 4.32 35.56
CA ALA A 346 -15.01 3.71 34.24
C ALA A 346 -13.69 2.96 34.01
N VAL A 347 -12.53 3.56 34.31
CA VAL A 347 -11.23 2.87 34.22
C VAL A 347 -11.15 1.66 35.15
N ALA A 348 -11.68 1.79 36.38
CA ALA A 348 -11.71 0.66 37.31
C ALA A 348 -12.63 -0.48 36.80
N LEU A 349 -13.77 -0.15 36.19
CA LEU A 349 -14.70 -1.10 35.61
C LEU A 349 -14.08 -1.81 34.39
N ALA A 350 -13.45 -1.08 33.46
CA ALA A 350 -12.73 -1.64 32.32
C ALA A 350 -11.65 -2.64 32.76
N ARG A 351 -10.80 -2.25 33.70
CA ARG A 351 -9.78 -3.15 34.27
C ARG A 351 -10.37 -4.37 34.97
N SER A 352 -11.54 -4.25 35.60
CA SER A 352 -12.19 -5.39 36.29
C SER A 352 -12.65 -6.48 35.33
N VAL A 353 -12.89 -6.15 34.06
CA VAL A 353 -13.21 -7.11 32.98
C VAL A 353 -12.01 -7.48 32.12
N GLY A 354 -10.80 -7.12 32.58
CA GLY A 354 -9.54 -7.51 31.95
C GLY A 354 -9.19 -6.70 30.71
N VAL A 355 -9.54 -5.41 30.67
CA VAL A 355 -9.16 -4.45 29.61
C VAL A 355 -7.86 -3.78 30.02
N ASP A 356 -6.91 -3.75 29.09
CA ASP A 356 -5.70 -2.96 29.24
C ASP A 356 -6.00 -1.48 28.98
N MET A 357 -5.64 -0.64 29.94
CA MET A 357 -5.85 0.81 29.89
C MET A 357 -4.52 1.59 29.89
N ASP A 358 -3.39 0.91 29.74
CA ASP A 358 -2.09 1.58 29.74
C ASP A 358 -1.88 2.31 28.38
N GLY A 359 -1.29 3.48 28.43
CA GLY A 359 -1.14 4.35 27.24
C GLY A 359 -2.41 5.07 26.77
N VAL A 360 -3.58 4.77 27.33
CA VAL A 360 -4.87 5.37 26.93
C VAL A 360 -5.25 6.52 27.88
N ASP A 361 -5.84 7.59 27.34
CA ASP A 361 -6.40 8.69 28.12
C ASP A 361 -7.47 8.18 29.09
N LYS A 362 -7.35 8.52 30.38
CA LYS A 362 -8.20 7.99 31.44
C LYS A 362 -9.53 8.76 31.54
N THR A 363 -10.35 8.69 30.49
CA THR A 363 -11.69 9.25 30.44
C THR A 363 -12.76 8.16 30.51
N TRP A 364 -14.02 8.54 30.75
CA TRP A 364 -15.14 7.60 30.71
C TRP A 364 -15.33 7.03 29.30
N GLY A 365 -15.27 7.90 28.29
CA GLY A 365 -15.49 7.48 26.90
C GLY A 365 -14.39 6.57 26.36
N ASN A 366 -13.13 6.87 26.65
CA ASN A 366 -12.03 5.98 26.26
C ASN A 366 -12.11 4.62 26.97
N ALA A 367 -12.49 4.58 28.24
CA ALA A 367 -12.67 3.31 28.95
C ALA A 367 -13.80 2.45 28.37
N LEU A 368 -14.91 3.08 27.95
CA LEU A 368 -16.00 2.39 27.24
C LEU A 368 -15.53 1.87 25.87
N TYR A 369 -14.85 2.72 25.09
CA TYR A 369 -14.36 2.37 23.75
C TYR A 369 -13.34 1.23 23.81
N GLU A 370 -12.33 1.31 24.68
CA GLU A 370 -11.33 0.25 24.85
C GLU A 370 -11.96 -1.08 25.31
N THR A 371 -13.02 -0.99 26.12
CA THR A 371 -13.73 -2.21 26.52
C THR A 371 -14.49 -2.82 25.35
N PHE A 372 -15.04 -2.00 24.47
CA PHE A 372 -15.67 -2.46 23.23
C PHE A 372 -14.63 -3.09 22.30
N ASP A 373 -13.56 -2.38 21.99
CA ASP A 373 -12.49 -2.82 21.09
C ASP A 373 -11.91 -4.19 21.53
N GLN A 374 -11.45 -4.29 22.79
CA GLN A 374 -10.75 -5.47 23.28
C GLN A 374 -11.67 -6.67 23.64
N LYS A 375 -12.97 -6.49 23.83
CA LYS A 375 -13.87 -7.56 24.33
C LYS A 375 -15.09 -7.85 23.46
N VAL A 376 -15.52 -6.93 22.62
CA VAL A 376 -16.79 -7.04 21.90
C VAL A 376 -16.60 -7.17 20.40
N GLU A 377 -15.70 -6.38 19.80
CA GLU A 377 -15.53 -6.28 18.36
C GLU A 377 -15.36 -7.64 17.68
N GLU A 378 -14.45 -8.49 18.15
CA GLU A 378 -14.21 -9.82 17.59
C GLU A 378 -15.41 -10.77 17.71
N THR A 379 -16.39 -10.47 18.58
CA THR A 379 -17.61 -11.29 18.75
C THR A 379 -18.69 -10.96 17.72
N LEU A 380 -18.56 -9.87 16.96
CA LEU A 380 -19.54 -9.39 15.99
C LEU A 380 -19.39 -10.14 14.66
N ILE A 381 -19.97 -11.33 14.58
CA ILE A 381 -19.86 -12.19 13.39
C ILE A 381 -20.84 -11.77 12.30
N GLN A 382 -22.12 -11.57 12.64
CA GLN A 382 -23.15 -11.17 11.70
C GLN A 382 -23.16 -9.65 11.49
N PRO A 383 -23.65 -9.15 10.34
CA PRO A 383 -23.75 -7.71 10.09
C PRO A 383 -24.44 -6.98 11.24
N THR A 384 -23.72 -6.06 11.88
CA THR A 384 -24.22 -5.34 13.06
C THR A 384 -23.74 -3.90 13.05
N PHE A 385 -24.66 -2.96 13.26
CA PHE A 385 -24.33 -1.56 13.50
C PHE A 385 -24.14 -1.33 15.00
N ILE A 386 -22.95 -0.87 15.39
CA ILE A 386 -22.68 -0.38 16.73
C ILE A 386 -22.82 1.13 16.71
N THR A 387 -23.69 1.67 17.55
CA THR A 387 -24.07 3.08 17.54
C THR A 387 -23.69 3.78 18.86
N MET A 388 -23.83 5.10 18.91
CA MET A 388 -23.66 5.91 20.13
C MET A 388 -22.24 5.82 20.71
N TYR A 389 -21.27 6.19 19.91
CA TYR A 389 -19.86 6.27 20.32
C TYR A 389 -19.59 7.44 21.27
N PRO A 390 -18.64 7.32 22.20
CA PRO A 390 -18.24 8.43 23.08
C PRO A 390 -17.68 9.62 22.29
N VAL A 391 -17.88 10.83 22.84
CA VAL A 391 -17.38 12.08 22.25
C VAL A 391 -15.85 12.09 22.15
N GLU A 392 -15.16 11.54 23.15
CA GLU A 392 -13.69 11.52 23.25
C GLU A 392 -13.01 10.82 22.06
N VAL A 393 -13.69 9.86 21.42
CA VAL A 393 -13.18 9.10 20.27
C VAL A 393 -13.85 9.50 18.96
N SER A 394 -14.61 10.61 18.93
CA SER A 394 -15.44 11.01 17.79
C SER A 394 -15.34 12.50 17.47
N PRO A 395 -14.16 13.00 17.03
CA PRO A 395 -13.89 14.45 16.94
C PRO A 395 -14.71 15.19 15.87
N LEU A 396 -15.26 14.48 14.88
CA LEU A 396 -16.01 15.06 13.76
C LEU A 396 -17.51 14.76 13.79
N ALA A 397 -17.96 13.94 14.77
CA ALA A 397 -19.36 13.55 14.90
C ALA A 397 -20.14 14.50 15.82
N LYS A 398 -21.42 14.72 15.48
CA LYS A 398 -22.33 15.52 16.29
C LYS A 398 -22.67 14.83 17.61
N ARG A 399 -22.71 15.59 18.69
CA ARG A 399 -23.20 15.07 19.99
C ARG A 399 -24.65 14.62 19.87
N SER A 400 -24.98 13.53 20.55
CA SER A 400 -26.38 13.09 20.65
C SER A 400 -27.21 14.14 21.37
N PRO A 401 -28.39 14.50 20.84
CA PRO A 401 -29.30 15.40 21.56
C PRO A 401 -29.84 14.83 22.87
N SER A 402 -29.83 13.50 23.01
CA SER A 402 -30.34 12.82 24.20
C SER A 402 -29.27 12.64 25.29
N ASP A 403 -27.99 12.65 24.91
CA ASP A 403 -26.88 12.40 25.82
C ASP A 403 -25.60 13.11 25.32
N PRO A 404 -25.12 14.14 26.02
CA PRO A 404 -23.97 14.95 25.58
C PRO A 404 -22.61 14.23 25.68
N HIS A 405 -22.52 13.09 26.37
CA HIS A 405 -21.31 12.27 26.43
C HIS A 405 -21.16 11.33 25.22
N LEU A 406 -22.25 11.16 24.47
CA LEU A 406 -22.30 10.30 23.29
C LEU A 406 -22.46 11.11 22.00
N THR A 407 -22.13 10.47 20.87
CA THR A 407 -22.28 11.06 19.54
C THR A 407 -23.23 10.23 18.69
N GLU A 408 -23.86 10.86 17.71
CA GLU A 408 -24.59 10.17 16.64
C GLU A 408 -23.60 9.62 15.61
N ARG A 409 -22.92 8.52 16.00
CA ARG A 409 -21.94 7.78 15.18
C ARG A 409 -22.25 6.30 15.23
N TYR A 410 -22.01 5.61 14.13
CA TYR A 410 -21.93 4.15 14.13
C TYR A 410 -20.69 3.65 13.40
N GLU A 411 -20.28 2.45 13.74
CA GLU A 411 -19.48 1.60 12.89
C GLU A 411 -20.24 0.31 12.61
N MET A 412 -20.07 -0.22 11.39
CA MET A 412 -20.72 -1.45 10.95
C MET A 412 -19.70 -2.57 10.90
N PHE A 413 -19.99 -3.69 11.55
CA PHE A 413 -19.09 -4.83 11.67
C PHE A 413 -19.64 -6.09 11.00
N VAL A 414 -18.72 -6.89 10.42
CA VAL A 414 -18.94 -8.26 9.98
C VAL A 414 -17.68 -9.07 10.29
N CYS A 415 -17.81 -10.20 10.97
CA CYS A 415 -16.66 -11.04 11.37
C CYS A 415 -15.57 -10.28 12.13
N GLY A 416 -15.94 -9.38 13.05
CA GLY A 416 -14.99 -8.54 13.78
C GLY A 416 -14.16 -7.62 12.87
N CYS A 417 -14.69 -7.26 11.70
CA CYS A 417 -14.06 -6.31 10.80
C CYS A 417 -14.98 -5.11 10.60
N GLU A 418 -14.49 -3.91 10.88
CA GLU A 418 -15.17 -2.67 10.53
C GLU A 418 -15.31 -2.59 9.00
N MET A 419 -16.54 -2.48 8.53
CA MET A 419 -16.88 -2.36 7.11
C MET A 419 -17.15 -0.92 6.69
N GLY A 420 -17.66 -0.09 7.61
CA GLY A 420 -17.95 1.32 7.38
C GLY A 420 -18.18 2.08 8.66
N ASN A 421 -17.94 3.38 8.61
CA ASN A 421 -18.08 4.34 9.69
C ASN A 421 -18.90 5.53 9.22
N ALA A 422 -19.86 5.96 10.01
CA ALA A 422 -20.72 7.07 9.66
C ALA A 422 -21.22 7.82 10.88
N PHE A 423 -21.58 9.07 10.66
CA PHE A 423 -22.16 9.89 11.72
C PHE A 423 -23.09 10.99 11.17
N THR A 424 -23.92 11.54 12.07
CA THR A 424 -24.47 12.87 11.84
C THR A 424 -23.33 13.87 12.03
N GLU A 425 -23.09 14.68 11.02
CA GLU A 425 -21.94 15.59 10.98
C GLU A 425 -22.02 16.68 12.02
N LEU A 426 -20.87 16.93 12.69
CA LEU A 426 -20.72 18.11 13.52
C LEU A 426 -20.76 19.35 12.63
N ASN A 427 -21.76 20.20 12.84
CA ASN A 427 -21.99 21.42 12.08
C ASN A 427 -21.95 22.71 12.92
N ASP A 428 -21.53 22.60 14.17
CA ASP A 428 -21.25 23.75 15.05
C ASP A 428 -19.75 24.12 14.91
N PRO A 429 -19.43 25.30 14.30
CA PRO A 429 -18.04 25.69 14.07
C PRO A 429 -17.28 25.93 15.38
N MET A 430 -17.96 26.31 16.46
CA MET A 430 -17.32 26.55 17.75
C MET A 430 -16.93 25.23 18.44
N ASP A 431 -17.83 24.25 18.47
CA ASP A 431 -17.50 22.90 18.98
C ASP A 431 -16.41 22.25 18.12
N GLN A 432 -16.45 22.41 16.78
CA GLN A 432 -15.43 21.86 15.89
C GLN A 432 -14.06 22.47 16.13
N TYR A 433 -13.99 23.79 16.32
CA TYR A 433 -12.73 24.47 16.62
C TYR A 433 -12.09 23.95 17.93
N GLU A 434 -12.88 23.82 18.99
CA GLU A 434 -12.37 23.31 20.29
C GLU A 434 -11.91 21.84 20.17
N ARG A 435 -12.58 21.03 19.37
CA ARG A 435 -12.13 19.63 19.13
C ARG A 435 -10.85 19.56 18.33
N PHE A 436 -10.70 20.36 17.27
CA PHE A 436 -9.42 20.45 16.54
C PHE A 436 -8.28 20.94 17.42
N LYS A 437 -8.54 21.93 18.26
CA LYS A 437 -7.55 22.41 19.22
C LYS A 437 -7.08 21.30 20.16
N ALA A 438 -7.98 20.47 20.66
CA ALA A 438 -7.63 19.30 21.48
C ALA A 438 -6.80 18.27 20.70
N GLN A 439 -7.08 18.05 19.41
CA GLN A 439 -6.28 17.19 18.55
C GLN A 439 -4.87 17.75 18.33
N VAL A 440 -4.75 19.05 18.08
CA VAL A 440 -3.44 19.73 17.94
C VAL A 440 -2.61 19.61 19.23
N GLU A 441 -3.24 19.70 20.39
CA GLU A 441 -2.57 19.48 21.68
C GLU A 441 -2.07 18.03 21.84
N LYS A 442 -2.86 17.02 21.41
CA LYS A 442 -2.42 15.62 21.37
C LYS A 442 -1.23 15.44 20.43
N ARG A 443 -1.28 16.04 19.25
CA ARG A 443 -0.20 16.01 18.26
C ARG A 443 1.09 16.64 18.80
N ALA A 444 1.00 17.77 19.52
CA ALA A 444 2.13 18.41 20.17
C ALA A 444 2.75 17.55 21.29
N ASN A 445 1.97 16.63 21.87
CA ASN A 445 2.42 15.67 22.87
C ASN A 445 2.91 14.34 22.26
N GLY A 446 3.07 14.26 20.92
CA GLY A 446 3.68 13.12 20.25
C GLY A 446 2.71 12.18 19.50
N ASP A 447 1.41 12.47 19.51
CA ASP A 447 0.44 11.70 18.71
C ASP A 447 0.47 12.18 17.25
N GLU A 448 1.23 11.48 16.41
CA GLU A 448 1.39 11.81 14.99
C GLU A 448 0.12 11.50 14.14
N GLU A 449 -0.83 10.75 14.69
CA GLU A 449 -2.09 10.39 14.03
C GLU A 449 -3.20 11.41 14.28
N ALA A 450 -3.06 12.27 15.30
CA ALA A 450 -4.03 13.30 15.61
C ALA A 450 -4.12 14.36 14.49
N ASP A 451 -5.34 14.89 14.28
CA ASP A 451 -5.64 15.86 13.22
C ASP A 451 -4.82 17.16 13.37
N MET A 452 -4.52 17.78 12.24
CA MET A 452 -3.98 19.15 12.16
C MET A 452 -5.13 20.16 12.24
N MET A 453 -4.83 21.41 12.65
CA MET A 453 -5.78 22.50 12.57
C MET A 453 -6.07 22.85 11.10
N ASP A 454 -7.32 22.80 10.71
CA ASP A 454 -7.82 23.26 9.41
C ASP A 454 -8.75 24.47 9.60
N GLU A 455 -8.12 25.67 9.68
CA GLU A 455 -8.86 26.92 9.88
C GLU A 455 -9.82 27.23 8.73
N ASP A 456 -9.47 26.84 7.49
CA ASP A 456 -10.33 27.02 6.33
C ASP A 456 -11.60 26.14 6.41
N TYR A 457 -11.47 24.92 6.96
CA TYR A 457 -12.64 24.08 7.21
C TYR A 457 -13.56 24.65 8.29
N VAL A 458 -13.00 25.18 9.40
CA VAL A 458 -13.78 25.85 10.44
C VAL A 458 -14.50 27.06 9.86
N MET A 459 -13.80 27.88 9.07
CA MET A 459 -14.40 29.01 8.36
C MET A 459 -15.52 28.58 7.39
N ALA A 460 -15.35 27.46 6.69
CA ALA A 460 -16.41 26.91 5.85
C ALA A 460 -17.67 26.57 6.67
N LEU A 461 -17.51 25.97 7.87
CA LEU A 461 -18.64 25.72 8.79
C LEU A 461 -19.34 26.99 9.24
N GLU A 462 -18.63 28.13 9.39
CA GLU A 462 -19.22 29.43 9.73
C GLU A 462 -20.15 29.97 8.63
N TYR A 463 -19.95 29.56 7.36
CA TYR A 463 -20.91 29.85 6.30
C TYR A 463 -22.19 29.00 6.39
N GLY A 464 -22.18 27.93 7.18
CA GLY A 464 -23.31 27.09 7.49
C GLY A 464 -23.29 25.74 6.81
N LEU A 465 -22.99 24.68 7.56
CA LEU A 465 -23.21 23.30 7.15
C LEU A 465 -24.64 22.90 7.57
N PRO A 466 -25.54 22.51 6.64
CA PRO A 466 -26.87 22.02 7.01
C PRO A 466 -26.75 20.72 7.83
N PRO A 467 -27.82 20.26 8.51
CA PRO A 467 -27.84 18.92 9.06
C PRO A 467 -27.45 17.90 7.99
N THR A 468 -26.39 17.15 8.22
CA THR A 468 -25.76 16.30 7.20
C THR A 468 -25.43 14.93 7.81
N GLY A 469 -25.70 13.86 7.08
CA GLY A 469 -25.15 12.54 7.37
C GLY A 469 -23.95 12.27 6.44
N GLY A 470 -22.89 11.71 7.01
CA GLY A 470 -21.71 11.27 6.29
C GLY A 470 -21.41 9.80 6.54
N LEU A 471 -20.89 9.12 5.52
CA LEU A 471 -20.56 7.69 5.55
C LEU A 471 -19.25 7.45 4.77
N GLY A 472 -18.30 6.79 5.41
CA GLY A 472 -17.11 6.25 4.79
C GLY A 472 -17.05 4.72 4.90
N PHE A 473 -16.68 4.01 3.83
CA PHE A 473 -16.50 2.57 3.89
C PHE A 473 -15.43 2.07 2.92
N GLY A 474 -14.77 0.97 3.31
CA GLY A 474 -13.66 0.39 2.55
C GLY A 474 -14.15 -0.47 1.39
N ILE A 475 -13.92 -0.04 0.15
CA ILE A 475 -14.23 -0.83 -1.06
C ILE A 475 -13.49 -2.17 -1.04
N ASP A 476 -12.24 -2.18 -0.59
CA ASP A 476 -11.42 -3.39 -0.57
C ASP A 476 -11.95 -4.41 0.45
N ARG A 477 -12.34 -3.98 1.67
CA ARG A 477 -12.97 -4.85 2.67
C ARG A 477 -14.31 -5.41 2.19
N CYS A 478 -15.17 -4.57 1.58
CA CYS A 478 -16.42 -5.03 0.98
C CYS A 478 -16.17 -6.06 -0.14
N ALA A 479 -15.14 -5.84 -0.98
CA ALA A 479 -14.76 -6.78 -2.01
C ALA A 479 -14.23 -8.10 -1.41
N MET A 480 -13.43 -8.07 -0.33
CA MET A 480 -13.00 -9.27 0.39
C MET A 480 -14.20 -10.11 0.86
N MET A 481 -15.17 -9.47 1.49
CA MET A 481 -16.40 -10.12 1.97
C MET A 481 -17.18 -10.75 0.82
N LEU A 482 -17.43 -10.01 -0.26
CA LEU A 482 -18.17 -10.52 -1.44
C LEU A 482 -17.42 -11.61 -2.21
N CYS A 483 -16.08 -11.62 -2.17
CA CYS A 483 -15.25 -12.66 -2.78
C CYS A 483 -15.07 -13.88 -1.89
N GLY A 484 -15.27 -13.75 -0.58
CA GLY A 484 -14.97 -14.79 0.42
C GLY A 484 -13.47 -14.98 0.65
N THR A 485 -12.66 -13.90 0.55
CA THR A 485 -11.20 -13.96 0.73
C THR A 485 -10.78 -13.45 2.11
N ASP A 486 -9.63 -13.95 2.59
CA ASP A 486 -9.08 -13.64 3.90
C ASP A 486 -7.99 -12.54 3.86
N SER A 487 -7.62 -12.06 2.68
CA SER A 487 -6.57 -11.08 2.52
C SER A 487 -6.92 -9.96 1.56
N ILE A 488 -6.68 -8.72 1.98
CA ILE A 488 -6.83 -7.52 1.15
C ILE A 488 -6.00 -7.59 -0.14
N ARG A 489 -4.87 -8.33 -0.12
CA ARG A 489 -4.01 -8.55 -1.29
C ARG A 489 -4.67 -9.40 -2.37
N ASP A 490 -5.72 -10.16 -2.05
CA ASP A 490 -6.48 -10.95 -3.03
C ASP A 490 -7.46 -10.09 -3.85
N VAL A 491 -7.78 -8.88 -3.38
CA VAL A 491 -8.67 -7.93 -4.06
C VAL A 491 -7.97 -6.67 -4.56
N ILE A 492 -6.68 -6.51 -4.30
CA ILE A 492 -5.81 -5.48 -4.88
C ILE A 492 -4.95 -6.12 -5.97
N LEU A 493 -5.00 -5.58 -7.20
CA LEU A 493 -4.26 -6.15 -8.34
C LEU A 493 -2.75 -6.20 -8.08
N PHE A 494 -2.18 -5.10 -7.63
CA PHE A 494 -0.76 -4.97 -7.31
C PHE A 494 -0.61 -4.41 -5.89
N PRO A 495 -0.72 -5.27 -4.86
CA PRO A 495 -0.57 -4.85 -3.48
C PRO A 495 0.87 -4.42 -3.20
N THR A 496 1.05 -3.52 -2.26
CA THR A 496 2.39 -3.16 -1.77
C THR A 496 3.04 -4.38 -1.12
N MET A 497 4.26 -4.70 -1.54
CA MET A 497 5.01 -5.86 -1.06
C MET A 497 6.38 -5.41 -0.53
N LYS A 498 6.86 -6.06 0.53
CA LYS A 498 8.23 -5.81 1.02
C LYS A 498 9.25 -6.15 -0.09
N PRO A 499 10.28 -5.33 -0.33
CA PRO A 499 11.37 -5.68 -1.25
C PRO A 499 12.01 -7.02 -0.88
N LEU A 500 12.40 -7.81 -1.89
CA LEU A 500 12.99 -9.15 -1.68
C LEU A 500 14.32 -9.09 -0.93
N ASP A 501 15.07 -8.00 -1.09
CA ASP A 501 16.41 -7.80 -0.51
C ASP A 501 16.40 -7.15 0.88
N MET A 502 15.21 -6.91 1.47
CA MET A 502 15.15 -6.45 2.85
C MET A 502 15.61 -7.57 3.80
N PRO A 503 16.60 -7.32 4.69
CA PRO A 503 16.98 -8.30 5.69
C PRO A 503 15.74 -8.68 6.53
N LYS A 504 15.47 -9.99 6.65
CA LYS A 504 14.40 -10.48 7.52
C LYS A 504 14.74 -10.01 8.94
N LYS A 505 13.87 -9.23 9.58
CA LYS A 505 13.91 -9.06 11.03
C LYS A 505 13.88 -10.47 11.63
N SER A 506 14.91 -10.83 12.38
CA SER A 506 14.95 -12.13 13.06
C SER A 506 13.71 -12.25 13.93
N GLU A 507 12.92 -13.30 13.67
CA GLU A 507 11.86 -13.76 14.58
C GLU A 507 12.52 -14.28 15.87
N LYS A 508 12.91 -13.37 16.74
CA LYS A 508 13.23 -13.63 18.14
C LYS A 508 12.89 -12.36 18.92
N GLY A 509 11.73 -12.40 19.57
CA GLY A 509 11.31 -11.37 20.52
C GLY A 509 9.93 -10.79 20.21
N GLU A 510 8.90 -11.63 20.05
CA GLU A 510 7.53 -11.26 20.40
C GLU A 510 7.32 -11.76 21.85
N GLU A 511 7.84 -11.00 22.78
CA GLU A 511 7.47 -10.86 24.18
C GLU A 511 8.42 -9.79 24.73
N GLU A 512 7.98 -8.55 24.67
CA GLU A 512 8.19 -7.44 25.59
C GLU A 512 8.04 -6.10 24.87
N SER A 513 7.07 -5.33 25.39
CA SER A 513 6.88 -3.90 25.27
C SER A 513 6.53 -3.32 23.88
N ALA A 514 5.24 -3.15 23.65
CA ALA A 514 4.72 -1.98 22.98
C ALA A 514 5.03 -0.76 23.86
N GLU A 515 6.21 -0.19 23.72
CA GLU A 515 6.51 1.16 24.18
C GLU A 515 6.97 2.00 22.99
N SER A 516 6.25 3.06 22.80
CA SER A 516 6.38 4.12 21.82
C SER A 516 7.83 4.50 21.55
N ALA A 517 8.30 4.26 20.33
CA ALA A 517 9.49 4.94 19.83
C ALA A 517 9.06 5.99 18.79
N PRO A 518 9.51 7.23 18.90
CA PRO A 518 9.29 8.23 17.87
C PRO A 518 9.98 7.77 16.58
N ALA A 519 9.22 7.65 15.52
CA ALA A 519 9.74 7.26 14.21
C ALA A 519 10.56 8.39 13.62
N ALA A 520 11.88 8.28 13.79
CA ALA A 520 12.79 9.00 12.92
C ALA A 520 12.57 8.54 11.48
N ALA A 521 12.39 9.49 10.57
CA ALA A 521 12.32 9.26 9.14
C ALA A 521 13.50 8.40 8.70
N LYS A 522 13.22 7.13 8.32
CA LYS A 522 14.19 6.31 7.63
C LYS A 522 14.17 6.69 6.15
N THR A 523 14.95 7.70 5.82
CA THR A 523 15.47 7.87 4.47
C THR A 523 16.15 6.58 4.05
N SER A 524 16.05 6.26 2.75
CA SER A 524 16.72 5.16 2.06
C SER A 524 18.08 4.84 2.67
N SER A 525 18.32 3.57 2.98
CA SER A 525 19.58 3.08 3.52
C SER A 525 20.73 3.46 2.59
N VAL A 526 21.42 4.55 2.94
CA VAL A 526 22.78 4.78 2.45
C VAL A 526 23.65 3.66 3.02
N THR A 527 24.02 2.72 2.20
CA THR A 527 24.97 1.67 2.56
C THR A 527 26.30 2.35 2.80
N GLY A 528 26.71 2.45 4.07
CA GLY A 528 28.03 2.94 4.39
C GLY A 528 28.16 3.93 5.55
N PHE A 529 27.12 4.12 6.35
CA PHE A 529 27.20 5.02 7.50
C PHE A 529 28.15 4.47 8.57
N VAL A 530 29.26 5.15 8.78
CA VAL A 530 30.22 4.85 9.86
C VAL A 530 29.77 5.61 11.11
N LYS A 531 29.39 4.87 12.17
CA LYS A 531 29.01 5.48 13.44
C LYS A 531 30.25 5.87 14.26
N PRO A 532 30.25 7.00 14.97
CA PRO A 532 31.31 7.35 15.91
C PRO A 532 31.41 6.35 17.06
N LYS A 533 32.60 6.19 17.61
CA LYS A 533 32.87 5.35 18.80
C LYS A 533 32.00 5.82 19.98
N GLY A 534 31.34 4.90 20.66
CA GLY A 534 30.52 5.21 21.84
C GLY A 534 29.16 5.83 21.52
N ALA A 535 28.70 5.79 20.25
CA ALA A 535 27.33 6.16 19.93
C ALA A 535 26.38 5.12 20.57
N HIS A 536 25.71 5.49 21.65
CA HIS A 536 24.58 4.76 22.17
C HIS A 536 23.41 4.86 21.19
N ALA A 537 22.58 3.82 21.15
CA ALA A 537 21.29 3.89 20.45
C ALA A 537 20.51 5.09 20.98
N ALA A 538 19.67 5.69 20.13
CA ALA A 538 18.92 6.92 20.43
C ALA A 538 17.77 6.67 21.44
N ASP A 539 18.11 6.10 22.59
CA ASP A 539 17.22 5.91 23.72
C ASP A 539 17.70 6.86 24.84
N GLU A 540 16.81 7.78 25.23
CA GLU A 540 17.00 8.82 26.27
C GLU A 540 17.82 10.05 25.82
N VAL A 541 17.17 10.96 25.09
CA VAL A 541 17.71 12.29 24.81
C VAL A 541 17.07 13.31 25.77
N ASP A 542 17.58 13.41 26.97
CA ASP A 542 17.06 14.39 27.94
C ASP A 542 17.64 15.82 27.80
N LYS A 543 18.79 16.01 27.13
CA LYS A 543 19.32 17.34 26.81
C LYS A 543 20.30 17.30 25.64
N VAL A 544 19.84 17.64 24.47
CA VAL A 544 20.72 17.97 23.33
C VAL A 544 20.94 19.48 23.30
N GLU A 545 22.20 19.90 23.37
CA GLU A 545 22.60 21.31 23.23
C GLU A 545 23.39 21.46 21.94
N SER A 546 22.96 22.35 21.03
CA SER A 546 23.70 22.78 19.86
C SER A 546 24.13 24.22 20.01
N GLU A 547 25.22 24.62 19.32
CA GLU A 547 25.62 26.04 19.28
C GLU A 547 24.48 26.87 18.67
N PRO A 548 24.23 28.07 19.21
CA PRO A 548 23.19 28.97 18.70
C PRO A 548 23.52 29.41 17.27
N ILE A 549 22.49 29.60 16.45
CA ILE A 549 22.63 30.17 15.13
C ILE A 549 23.22 31.56 15.19
N PHE A 550 24.18 31.88 14.34
CA PHE A 550 24.74 33.22 14.24
C PHE A 550 23.66 34.21 13.81
N GLU A 551 23.59 35.35 14.54
CA GLU A 551 22.67 36.45 14.20
C GLU A 551 23.18 37.25 12.99
N GLU A 552 24.50 37.26 12.75
CA GLU A 552 25.12 37.96 11.64
C GLU A 552 24.94 37.19 10.34
N GLN A 553 24.31 37.83 9.34
CA GLN A 553 24.07 37.24 8.04
C GLN A 553 25.32 37.32 7.16
N VAL A 554 25.65 36.21 6.49
CA VAL A 554 26.69 36.15 5.45
C VAL A 554 26.01 36.40 4.11
N ASP A 555 26.52 37.37 3.34
CA ASP A 555 26.03 37.62 1.98
C ASP A 555 26.42 36.47 1.04
N PHE A 556 25.62 36.28 -0.01
CA PHE A 556 25.80 35.17 -0.97
C PHE A 556 27.17 35.19 -1.67
N ASP A 557 27.70 36.37 -1.99
CA ASP A 557 29.01 36.51 -2.67
C ASP A 557 30.18 36.08 -1.76
N THR A 558 30.03 36.26 -0.47
CA THR A 558 31.01 35.80 0.53
C THR A 558 30.89 34.27 0.68
N PHE A 559 29.69 33.72 0.80
CA PHE A 559 29.46 32.29 0.88
C PHE A 559 29.94 31.57 -0.39
N ALA A 560 29.65 32.11 -1.56
CA ALA A 560 30.02 31.54 -2.87
C ALA A 560 31.52 31.45 -3.13
N LYS A 561 32.37 32.14 -2.31
CA LYS A 561 33.83 32.00 -2.36
C LYS A 561 34.32 30.69 -1.75
N SER A 562 33.51 29.99 -0.98
CA SER A 562 33.86 28.70 -0.39
C SER A 562 33.60 27.58 -1.42
N ASP A 563 34.61 26.73 -1.67
CA ASP A 563 34.51 25.61 -2.62
C ASP A 563 34.32 24.31 -1.84
N TYR A 564 33.06 23.87 -1.70
CA TYR A 564 32.71 22.60 -1.07
C TYR A 564 32.69 21.49 -2.13
N ARG A 565 33.40 20.38 -1.85
CA ARG A 565 33.51 19.22 -2.73
C ARG A 565 33.23 17.91 -2.01
N ALA A 566 32.67 16.95 -2.74
CA ALA A 566 32.73 15.56 -2.36
C ALA A 566 34.14 15.05 -2.60
N VAL A 567 34.79 14.44 -1.58
CA VAL A 567 36.15 13.94 -1.62
C VAL A 567 36.19 12.47 -1.22
N LYS A 568 36.90 11.63 -1.98
CA LYS A 568 37.05 10.21 -1.64
C LYS A 568 38.25 9.99 -0.76
N ILE A 569 38.10 9.25 0.32
CA ILE A 569 39.14 8.94 1.29
C ILE A 569 39.94 7.74 0.75
N LYS A 570 41.13 8.01 0.21
CA LYS A 570 42.07 6.98 -0.30
C LYS A 570 42.81 6.30 0.83
N GLU A 571 43.33 7.12 1.77
CA GLU A 571 44.04 6.64 2.95
C GLU A 571 43.64 7.47 4.17
N CYS A 572 43.57 6.82 5.32
CA CYS A 572 43.38 7.46 6.63
C CYS A 572 44.37 6.84 7.63
N THR A 573 45.14 7.67 8.31
CA THR A 573 46.17 7.19 9.27
C THR A 573 46.25 8.10 10.49
N ALA A 574 46.54 7.53 11.66
CA ALA A 574 46.77 8.30 12.88
C ALA A 574 48.07 9.12 12.77
N VAL A 575 48.02 10.38 13.19
CA VAL A 575 49.21 11.25 13.18
C VAL A 575 50.16 10.90 14.35
N PRO A 576 51.45 10.54 14.11
CA PRO A 576 52.38 10.23 15.19
C PRO A 576 52.47 11.36 16.22
N LYS A 577 52.44 11.01 17.50
CA LYS A 577 52.45 11.94 18.66
C LYS A 577 51.20 12.79 18.86
N SER A 578 50.13 12.57 18.10
CA SER A 578 48.79 13.17 18.36
C SER A 578 47.82 12.06 18.71
N LYS A 579 47.02 12.27 19.78
CA LYS A 579 45.94 11.34 20.13
C LYS A 579 44.63 11.66 19.37
N LYS A 580 44.50 12.91 18.85
CA LYS A 580 43.27 13.43 18.30
C LYS A 580 43.25 13.53 16.76
N LEU A 581 44.44 13.57 16.13
CA LEU A 581 44.54 13.87 14.70
C LEU A 581 44.62 12.62 13.84
N LEU A 582 43.75 12.58 12.82
CA LEU A 582 43.87 11.68 11.66
C LEU A 582 44.39 12.46 10.45
N LYS A 583 45.28 11.84 9.68
CA LYS A 583 45.72 12.31 8.38
C LYS A 583 44.95 11.60 7.29
N PHE A 584 44.31 12.37 6.44
CA PHE A 584 43.58 11.92 5.27
C PHE A 584 44.33 12.21 3.99
N VAL A 585 44.40 11.23 3.10
CA VAL A 585 44.77 11.36 1.70
C VAL A 585 43.52 11.23 0.87
N LEU A 586 43.15 12.31 0.19
CA LEU A 586 41.86 12.47 -0.44
C LEU A 586 42.00 12.67 -1.96
N ASP A 587 41.09 12.07 -2.71
CA ASP A 587 40.82 12.42 -4.09
C ASP A 587 39.72 13.49 -4.13
N ASP A 588 40.02 14.67 -4.62
CA ASP A 588 39.13 15.79 -4.79
C ASP A 588 38.75 16.08 -6.26
N GLY A 589 39.08 15.14 -7.15
CA GLY A 589 38.84 15.26 -8.59
C GLY A 589 39.85 16.16 -9.33
N SER A 590 40.84 16.73 -8.63
CA SER A 590 41.89 17.60 -9.27
C SER A 590 42.99 16.82 -9.96
N GLY A 591 43.05 15.49 -9.79
CA GLY A 591 44.10 14.63 -10.29
C GLY A 591 45.38 14.58 -9.42
N THR A 592 45.37 15.28 -8.27
CA THR A 592 46.44 15.23 -7.26
C THR A 592 45.86 14.95 -5.90
N ASP A 593 46.55 14.11 -5.11
CA ASP A 593 46.09 13.77 -3.78
C ASP A 593 46.14 14.96 -2.82
N ARG A 594 45.01 15.25 -2.17
CA ARG A 594 44.89 16.32 -1.16
C ARG A 594 45.15 15.75 0.24
N ILE A 595 45.95 16.43 1.04
CA ILE A 595 46.16 16.05 2.43
C ILE A 595 45.35 16.99 3.34
N ILE A 596 44.51 16.40 4.20
CA ILE A 596 43.77 17.13 5.26
C ILE A 596 44.03 16.42 6.59
N LEU A 597 44.24 17.20 7.66
CA LEU A 597 44.28 16.70 9.03
C LEU A 597 43.01 17.10 9.74
N SER A 598 42.38 16.13 10.43
CA SER A 598 41.17 16.38 11.21
C SER A 598 41.25 15.78 12.60
N GLY A 599 40.66 16.47 13.60
CA GLY A 599 40.71 16.11 15.02
C GLY A 599 39.65 15.07 15.44
N ILE A 600 39.39 14.09 14.61
CA ILE A 600 38.24 13.15 14.82
C ILE A 600 38.67 11.74 15.26
N HIS A 601 39.94 11.55 15.68
CA HIS A 601 40.43 10.23 16.08
C HIS A 601 39.79 9.68 17.36
N ASP A 602 39.32 10.57 18.25
CA ASP A 602 38.61 10.15 19.44
C ASP A 602 37.24 9.52 19.09
N TYR A 603 36.70 9.81 17.87
CA TYR A 603 35.37 9.43 17.42
C TYR A 603 35.35 8.32 16.36
N TYR A 604 36.43 8.17 15.56
CA TYR A 604 36.48 7.23 14.44
C TYR A 604 37.79 6.47 14.38
N GLU A 605 37.77 5.20 13.93
CA GLU A 605 38.98 4.47 13.57
C GLU A 605 39.36 4.75 12.11
N PRO A 606 40.66 4.84 11.78
CA PRO A 606 41.11 5.11 10.43
C PRO A 606 40.60 4.11 9.38
N GLU A 607 40.52 2.83 9.75
CA GLU A 607 40.11 1.73 8.88
C GLU A 607 38.64 1.83 8.45
N ASP A 608 37.79 2.41 9.29
CA ASP A 608 36.35 2.56 9.02
C ASP A 608 36.07 3.67 7.99
N LEU A 609 37.01 4.58 7.78
CA LEU A 609 36.87 5.75 6.93
C LEU A 609 37.43 5.59 5.53
N VAL A 610 38.35 4.64 5.31
CA VAL A 610 38.95 4.41 3.99
C VAL A 610 37.90 3.91 3.00
N GLY A 611 37.92 4.49 1.80
CA GLY A 611 36.97 4.19 0.74
C GLY A 611 35.62 4.98 0.82
N LYS A 612 35.40 5.73 1.90
CA LYS A 612 34.20 6.56 2.07
C LYS A 612 34.33 7.90 1.34
N THR A 613 33.18 8.50 1.05
CA THR A 613 33.08 9.81 0.43
C THR A 613 32.62 10.83 1.47
N ALA A 614 33.40 11.89 1.66
CA ALA A 614 33.16 12.94 2.65
C ALA A 614 32.98 14.31 1.99
N ILE A 615 32.53 15.30 2.76
CA ILE A 615 32.45 16.70 2.33
C ILE A 615 33.68 17.45 2.85
N ALA A 616 34.34 18.23 1.98
CA ALA A 616 35.45 19.08 2.33
C ALA A 616 35.35 20.48 1.70
N ILE A 617 35.83 21.51 2.41
CA ILE A 617 36.19 22.81 1.83
C ILE A 617 37.60 22.66 1.29
N VAL A 618 37.79 22.83 -0.02
CA VAL A 618 39.04 22.52 -0.69
C VAL A 618 39.88 23.75 -1.05
N ASN A 619 39.34 24.95 -0.93
CA ASN A 619 40.03 26.22 -1.26
C ASN A 619 40.50 27.01 -0.05
N LEU A 620 40.69 26.38 1.12
CA LEU A 620 41.30 27.00 2.26
C LEU A 620 42.85 27.04 2.09
N PRO A 621 43.55 28.11 2.57
CA PRO A 621 44.99 28.16 2.52
C PRO A 621 45.60 27.04 3.38
N PRO A 622 46.76 26.46 2.97
CA PRO A 622 47.41 25.42 3.73
C PRO A 622 47.77 25.84 5.14
N ARG A 623 47.44 24.99 6.13
CA ARG A 623 47.76 25.20 7.55
C ARG A 623 48.70 24.09 8.03
N LYS A 624 49.82 24.50 8.61
CA LYS A 624 50.81 23.55 9.15
C LYS A 624 50.40 23.01 10.51
N MET A 625 50.15 21.71 10.60
CA MET A 625 49.76 21.00 11.82
C MET A 625 50.69 19.80 12.03
N MET A 626 51.33 19.71 13.20
CA MET A 626 52.32 18.63 13.51
C MET A 626 53.38 18.40 12.42
N GLY A 627 53.78 19.48 11.71
CA GLY A 627 54.77 19.41 10.64
C GLY A 627 54.24 19.00 9.26
N ILE A 628 52.94 18.74 9.14
CA ILE A 628 52.23 18.37 7.88
C ILE A 628 51.37 19.54 7.45
N ASP A 629 51.37 19.86 6.16
CA ASP A 629 50.48 20.90 5.62
C ASP A 629 49.09 20.31 5.35
N SER A 630 48.07 20.83 6.07
CA SER A 630 46.64 20.51 5.87
C SER A 630 46.04 21.49 4.86
N CYS A 631 45.57 20.98 3.74
CA CYS A 631 45.11 21.77 2.58
C CYS A 631 43.56 21.72 2.41
N GLY A 632 42.86 22.18 3.42
CA GLY A 632 41.37 22.17 3.45
C GLY A 632 40.84 21.77 4.80
N MET A 633 39.53 21.57 4.87
CA MET A 633 38.82 21.14 6.09
C MET A 633 37.73 20.14 5.74
N LEU A 634 37.68 19.03 6.45
CA LEU A 634 36.57 18.08 6.43
C LEU A 634 35.44 18.58 7.29
N ILE A 635 34.21 18.38 6.87
CA ILE A 635 33.02 18.91 7.54
C ILE A 635 32.43 17.86 8.50
N SER A 636 32.14 18.29 9.72
CA SER A 636 31.53 17.49 10.77
C SER A 636 30.46 18.30 11.49
N ALA A 637 29.39 17.63 11.94
CA ALA A 637 28.39 18.21 12.82
C ALA A 637 28.78 17.93 14.27
N VAL A 638 28.77 18.97 15.11
CA VAL A 638 29.11 18.88 16.54
C VAL A 638 27.91 19.32 17.36
N HIS A 639 27.60 18.57 18.40
CA HIS A 639 26.57 18.87 19.37
C HIS A 639 26.95 18.29 20.75
N HIS A 640 26.25 18.65 21.81
CA HIS A 640 26.48 18.10 23.14
C HIS A 640 25.26 17.31 23.59
N VAL A 641 25.50 16.18 24.23
CA VAL A 641 24.48 15.37 24.89
C VAL A 641 24.90 15.19 26.33
N ASP A 642 24.10 15.67 27.28
CA ASP A 642 24.41 15.67 28.72
C ASP A 642 25.76 16.33 29.06
N GLY A 643 26.13 17.38 28.29
CA GLY A 643 27.38 18.12 28.47
C GLY A 643 28.61 17.44 27.85
N GLU A 644 28.49 16.29 27.23
CA GLU A 644 29.56 15.64 26.47
C GLU A 644 29.46 15.97 24.98
N GLU A 645 30.60 16.36 24.39
CA GLU A 645 30.70 16.65 22.96
C GLU A 645 30.50 15.37 22.12
N ARG A 646 29.64 15.46 21.13
CA ARG A 646 29.39 14.44 20.10
C ARG A 646 29.75 15.01 18.74
N LEU A 647 30.48 14.26 17.96
CA LEU A 647 30.88 14.65 16.61
C LEU A 647 30.42 13.59 15.59
N ASN A 648 29.69 14.06 14.58
CA ASN A 648 29.29 13.24 13.45
C ASN A 648 30.00 13.72 12.19
N PHE A 649 30.82 12.87 11.60
CA PHE A 649 31.52 13.15 10.35
C PHE A 649 30.53 13.09 9.19
N LEU A 650 30.46 14.14 8.36
CA LEU A 650 29.50 14.19 7.26
C LEU A 650 30.02 13.40 6.07
N LEU A 651 29.50 12.18 5.94
CA LEU A 651 29.71 11.29 4.81
C LEU A 651 28.52 11.40 3.84
N VAL A 652 28.78 11.30 2.55
CA VAL A 652 27.79 11.25 1.47
C VAL A 652 27.87 9.90 0.77
N ASP A 653 26.95 9.65 -0.16
CA ASP A 653 26.90 8.41 -0.92
C ASP A 653 28.24 8.17 -1.65
N ASP A 654 28.76 6.94 -1.53
CA ASP A 654 30.02 6.55 -2.15
C ASP A 654 29.94 6.49 -3.69
N ASP A 655 28.75 6.54 -4.29
CA ASP A 655 28.56 6.66 -5.74
C ASP A 655 28.77 8.08 -6.27
N ILE A 656 28.82 9.10 -5.40
CA ILE A 656 29.13 10.48 -5.79
C ILE A 656 30.59 10.55 -6.25
N PRO A 657 30.87 11.05 -7.45
CA PRO A 657 32.23 11.13 -7.96
C PRO A 657 33.08 12.14 -7.17
N ALA A 658 34.38 11.80 -6.97
CA ALA A 658 35.33 12.72 -6.40
C ALA A 658 35.36 14.04 -7.19
N GLY A 659 35.37 15.17 -6.47
CA GLY A 659 35.36 16.51 -7.06
C GLY A 659 33.98 17.06 -7.39
N ALA A 660 32.89 16.33 -7.16
CA ALA A 660 31.54 16.86 -7.30
C ALA A 660 31.36 18.08 -6.39
N LYS A 661 30.92 19.19 -6.97
CA LYS A 661 30.73 20.46 -6.24
C LYS A 661 29.39 20.45 -5.49
N LEU A 662 29.41 20.91 -4.25
CA LEU A 662 28.22 21.17 -3.45
C LEU A 662 27.83 22.66 -3.54
N TYR A 663 26.52 22.91 -3.60
CA TYR A 663 25.95 24.25 -3.74
C TYR A 663 25.05 24.54 -2.53
#